data_d60ee2646ddf5edb5bbc663bc8227899
#
_entry.id   d60ee2646ddf5edb5bbc663bc8227899
#
_cell.length_a   1.000
_cell.length_b   1.000
_cell.length_c   1.000
_cell.angle_alpha   90.00
_cell.angle_beta   90.00
_cell.angle_gamma   90.00
#
_symmetry.space_group_name_H-M   'P 1'
#
loop_
_entity.id
_entity.type
_entity.pdbx_description
1 polymer ?
#
loop_
_entity_poly.entity_id
_entity_poly.type
_entity_poly.pdbx_seq_one_letter_code
_entity_poly.pdbx_strand_id
1 'polypeptide(L)'
;MADENTPAITEEEEQTLRIEPVGLETEMQRSYLDYAMSVIVSRALPDVRDGLKPVHRRVLYAMYDGGYRPEKGFYKCARVVGDVMGTYHPHGDSSIYDALVRLAQPWSMRMPLVDSNGNFGSPGNDPAAAMRYTECKLMPQSMEMLRDIDEETVDFQDNYDGRNQEPTVLPARFPNLLVNGSAGIAVGMATNIPPHNLREVAAGAQWALEHPDATHEELLDALIERIKGPDFPSGALVVGRKGIEEAYRTGRGSITMRAVVEVEEIQNRQCLVVTELPYQTNPDNLAQKIADLVKDAKIGGIADVRDETSSRTGQRLVIVLKRDAVAKVVLNNLYKHTDLQTNFGANMLALVDGVPRTLSLDAFIRHWVHHQIEVIVRRTKFRLRKAEERAHILRGLLKALDAIDEVIALIRRSDTVEIAREGLMGLLSIDEIQANAILEMQLRRLAALERQKIVAEHDELQAKINEYNAILASPGKQRQIVSEELNVIVEKFGDDRRSKLVPFDGDMSIEDLIAEEDIVVTISRGGYVKRTKTDDYRSQKRGGKGVRGTKLKEDDIVDHFFVSTTHHWLLFFTNKGRVYRAKAYELPDAGRDARGQHVANLLAFQPDEQIAEILAIRDYDAAPYLVLATKGGLVKKTPLKDYDSPRSGGVIAINLRETEDGSDDELIGAELVSAEDDLLLISRKAQSIRFTATDDALRPMGRATSGVKGMSFREGDELLSMNVVRPGTFVFTATDGGYAKRTAVDDYRVQGRGGLGIKAAKIVEDRGSLVGALVVEETDEILAITLGGGVIRTRVNEVRETGRDTMGVQLINLGKRDAVVGIARNAEAGREAEEVEGTVEADVETVEAAVEGTEPSAGEHEE
;
A
#
# COMPACT_ATOMS: atom_id res chain seq x y z
N MET A 1 -78.81 -30.98 16.90
CA MET A 1 -78.91 -31.84 15.72
C MET A 1 -77.66 -31.64 14.94
N ALA A 2 -76.68 -32.52 15.14
CA ALA A 2 -75.44 -32.54 14.43
C ALA A 2 -75.66 -33.15 13.03
N ASP A 3 -75.13 -32.52 11.99
CA ASP A 3 -75.19 -33.02 10.62
C ASP A 3 -74.28 -34.27 10.50
N GLU A 4 -74.89 -35.46 10.46
CA GLU A 4 -74.22 -36.67 10.06
C GLU A 4 -74.20 -36.82 8.54
N ASN A 5 -73.25 -36.15 7.89
CA ASN A 5 -72.99 -36.49 6.46
C ASN A 5 -71.56 -35.99 6.07
N THR A 6 -70.55 -36.49 6.75
CA THR A 6 -69.18 -36.46 6.23
C THR A 6 -68.94 -37.89 5.65
N PRO A 7 -68.70 -38.08 4.33
CA PRO A 7 -68.37 -39.36 3.81
C PRO A 7 -67.11 -39.90 4.44
N ALA A 8 -67.15 -41.12 4.99
CA ALA A 8 -65.98 -41.80 5.49
C ALA A 8 -64.98 -42.01 4.34
N ILE A 9 -63.80 -41.40 4.45
CA ILE A 9 -62.67 -41.61 3.55
C ILE A 9 -62.31 -43.12 3.62
N THR A 10 -62.28 -43.78 2.51
CA THR A 10 -61.94 -45.18 2.42
C THR A 10 -60.46 -45.41 2.73
N GLU A 11 -60.10 -46.60 3.28
CA GLU A 11 -58.70 -46.94 3.62
C GLU A 11 -57.76 -46.86 2.39
N GLU A 12 -58.27 -46.93 1.14
CA GLU A 12 -57.49 -46.68 -0.06
C GLU A 12 -57.25 -45.21 -0.36
N GLU A 13 -58.12 -44.26 0.08
CA GLU A 13 -57.89 -42.81 0.02
C GLU A 13 -56.98 -42.34 1.16
N GLU A 14 -56.94 -42.98 2.31
CA GLU A 14 -55.97 -42.73 3.36
C GLU A 14 -54.56 -43.20 2.96
N GLN A 15 -54.41 -44.19 2.09
CA GLN A 15 -53.09 -44.60 1.57
C GLN A 15 -52.48 -43.64 0.52
N THR A 16 -53.34 -42.85 -0.15
CA THR A 16 -52.85 -41.84 -1.13
C THR A 16 -52.51 -40.50 -0.53
N LEU A 17 -52.95 -40.22 0.71
CA LEU A 17 -52.61 -38.99 1.45
C LEU A 17 -51.76 -39.30 2.72
N ARG A 18 -50.59 -39.92 2.53
CA ARG A 18 -49.60 -40.00 3.62
C ARG A 18 -49.01 -38.60 3.89
N ILE A 19 -49.74 -37.78 4.62
CA ILE A 19 -49.21 -36.56 5.20
C ILE A 19 -48.41 -37.00 6.45
N GLU A 20 -47.10 -37.05 6.32
CA GLU A 20 -46.22 -37.20 7.49
C GLU A 20 -46.04 -35.83 8.18
N PRO A 21 -46.40 -35.68 9.44
CA PRO A 21 -46.17 -34.44 10.16
C PRO A 21 -44.67 -34.25 10.38
N VAL A 22 -44.08 -33.27 9.72
CA VAL A 22 -42.69 -32.90 9.93
C VAL A 22 -42.62 -31.67 10.85
N GLY A 23 -41.84 -31.74 11.90
CA GLY A 23 -41.60 -30.59 12.76
C GLY A 23 -40.97 -29.45 11.99
N LEU A 24 -41.50 -28.23 12.12
CA LEU A 24 -41.00 -27.04 11.40
C LEU A 24 -39.48 -26.85 11.60
N GLU A 25 -38.99 -27.07 12.81
CA GLU A 25 -37.57 -26.95 13.13
C GLU A 25 -36.71 -27.94 12.34
N THR A 26 -37.13 -29.21 12.27
CA THR A 26 -36.46 -30.28 11.54
C THR A 26 -36.42 -29.99 10.05
N GLU A 27 -37.55 -29.54 9.50
CA GLU A 27 -37.61 -29.17 8.07
C GLU A 27 -36.77 -27.96 7.74
N MET A 28 -36.79 -26.93 8.58
CA MET A 28 -35.93 -25.73 8.42
C MET A 28 -34.44 -26.10 8.50
N GLN A 29 -34.03 -26.93 9.43
CA GLN A 29 -32.65 -27.40 9.54
C GLN A 29 -32.21 -28.18 8.32
N ARG A 30 -33.03 -29.10 7.84
CA ARG A 30 -32.76 -29.93 6.65
C ARG A 30 -32.66 -29.04 5.41
N SER A 31 -33.67 -28.23 5.15
CA SER A 31 -33.73 -27.36 3.97
C SER A 31 -32.58 -26.36 3.96
N TYR A 32 -32.19 -25.82 5.14
CA TYR A 32 -31.04 -24.91 5.23
C TYR A 32 -29.71 -25.62 4.95
N LEU A 33 -29.54 -26.85 5.44
CA LEU A 33 -28.36 -27.67 5.16
C LEU A 33 -28.26 -27.99 3.67
N ASP A 34 -29.36 -28.43 3.04
CA ASP A 34 -29.41 -28.76 1.62
C ASP A 34 -29.12 -27.51 0.76
N TYR A 35 -29.67 -26.36 1.13
CA TYR A 35 -29.36 -25.07 0.50
C TYR A 35 -27.90 -24.71 0.67
N ALA A 36 -27.34 -24.78 1.89
CA ALA A 36 -25.97 -24.47 2.16
C ALA A 36 -25.01 -25.37 1.37
N MET A 37 -25.26 -26.67 1.34
CA MET A 37 -24.50 -27.64 0.55
C MET A 37 -24.53 -27.29 -0.93
N SER A 38 -25.72 -27.02 -1.48
CA SER A 38 -25.87 -26.61 -2.87
C SER A 38 -25.09 -25.33 -3.21
N VAL A 39 -25.14 -24.29 -2.34
CA VAL A 39 -24.41 -23.05 -2.57
C VAL A 39 -22.90 -23.25 -2.49
N ILE A 40 -22.43 -24.10 -1.57
CA ILE A 40 -20.99 -24.38 -1.39
C ILE A 40 -20.45 -25.15 -2.59
N VAL A 41 -21.06 -26.31 -2.91
CA VAL A 41 -20.51 -27.25 -3.90
C VAL A 41 -20.87 -26.86 -5.32
N SER A 42 -22.10 -26.40 -5.55
CA SER A 42 -22.67 -26.26 -6.91
C SER A 42 -22.80 -24.79 -7.37
N ARG A 43 -22.29 -23.81 -6.64
CA ARG A 43 -22.45 -22.39 -7.03
C ARG A 43 -21.23 -21.50 -6.77
N ALA A 44 -20.77 -21.39 -5.50
CA ALA A 44 -19.91 -20.29 -5.09
C ALA A 44 -18.41 -20.59 -5.16
N LEU A 45 -18.01 -21.85 -4.94
CA LEU A 45 -16.60 -22.23 -4.84
C LEU A 45 -16.08 -22.85 -6.14
N PRO A 46 -14.81 -22.57 -6.51
CA PRO A 46 -14.16 -23.19 -7.66
C PRO A 46 -13.64 -24.60 -7.32
N ASP A 47 -13.61 -25.48 -8.32
CA ASP A 47 -12.88 -26.76 -8.24
C ASP A 47 -11.36 -26.49 -8.32
N VAL A 48 -10.57 -27.18 -7.50
CA VAL A 48 -9.12 -26.97 -7.42
C VAL A 48 -8.41 -27.33 -8.72
N ARG A 49 -8.96 -28.26 -9.52
CA ARG A 49 -8.36 -28.82 -10.74
C ARG A 49 -8.43 -27.85 -11.92
N ASP A 50 -9.61 -27.28 -12.21
CA ASP A 50 -9.83 -26.37 -13.34
C ASP A 50 -10.04 -24.90 -12.96
N GLY A 51 -10.22 -24.61 -11.67
CA GLY A 51 -10.39 -23.24 -11.15
C GLY A 51 -11.72 -22.60 -11.50
N LEU A 52 -12.71 -23.37 -11.93
CA LEU A 52 -13.98 -22.86 -12.41
C LEU A 52 -15.12 -23.14 -11.44
N LYS A 53 -16.03 -22.18 -11.33
CA LYS A 53 -17.35 -22.41 -10.76
C LYS A 53 -18.24 -23.11 -11.79
N PRO A 54 -19.30 -23.82 -11.38
CA PRO A 54 -20.16 -24.52 -12.32
C PRO A 54 -20.70 -23.67 -13.47
N VAL A 55 -21.10 -22.41 -13.20
CA VAL A 55 -21.60 -21.52 -14.26
C VAL A 55 -20.51 -21.20 -15.30
N HIS A 56 -19.26 -20.94 -14.88
CA HIS A 56 -18.16 -20.66 -15.81
C HIS A 56 -17.80 -21.88 -16.64
N ARG A 57 -17.75 -23.05 -16.02
CA ARG A 57 -17.51 -24.34 -16.72
C ARG A 57 -18.57 -24.60 -17.77
N ARG A 58 -19.83 -24.41 -17.42
CA ARG A 58 -20.98 -24.59 -18.34
C ARG A 58 -20.95 -23.58 -19.49
N VAL A 59 -20.60 -22.32 -19.24
CA VAL A 59 -20.44 -21.31 -20.29
C VAL A 59 -19.35 -21.71 -21.28
N LEU A 60 -18.16 -22.10 -20.80
CA LEU A 60 -17.03 -22.45 -21.68
C LEU A 60 -17.34 -23.74 -22.45
N TYR A 61 -17.94 -24.75 -21.80
CA TYR A 61 -18.30 -25.99 -22.45
C TYR A 61 -19.41 -25.79 -23.50
N ALA A 62 -20.48 -25.05 -23.19
CA ALA A 62 -21.54 -24.71 -24.16
C ALA A 62 -21.00 -23.95 -25.38
N MET A 63 -20.03 -23.00 -25.14
CA MET A 63 -19.38 -22.32 -26.25
C MET A 63 -18.50 -23.25 -27.09
N TYR A 64 -17.89 -24.25 -26.48
CA TYR A 64 -17.12 -25.28 -27.20
C TYR A 64 -18.01 -26.19 -28.02
N ASP A 65 -19.06 -26.72 -27.42
CA ASP A 65 -20.05 -27.62 -28.03
C ASP A 65 -20.82 -26.93 -29.16
N GLY A 66 -21.29 -25.68 -28.96
CA GLY A 66 -21.91 -24.81 -29.96
C GLY A 66 -20.97 -24.34 -31.06
N GLY A 67 -19.66 -24.60 -30.98
CA GLY A 67 -18.65 -24.27 -31.98
C GLY A 67 -18.30 -22.79 -32.06
N TYR A 68 -18.42 -22.03 -30.97
CA TYR A 68 -18.05 -20.61 -30.88
C TYR A 68 -16.52 -20.41 -30.71
N ARG A 69 -15.78 -20.91 -31.67
CA ARG A 69 -14.31 -21.07 -31.63
C ARG A 69 -13.54 -19.79 -32.03
N PRO A 70 -12.27 -19.64 -31.61
CA PRO A 70 -11.45 -18.43 -31.88
C PRO A 70 -11.31 -18.09 -33.36
N GLU A 71 -11.19 -19.12 -34.20
CA GLU A 71 -11.02 -19.01 -35.65
C GLU A 71 -12.28 -18.62 -36.41
N LYS A 72 -13.44 -18.67 -35.74
CA LYS A 72 -14.73 -18.27 -36.32
C LYS A 72 -15.06 -16.81 -36.03
N GLY A 73 -16.10 -16.30 -36.72
CA GLY A 73 -16.67 -14.98 -36.44
C GLY A 73 -17.30 -14.88 -35.05
N PHE A 74 -17.58 -13.66 -34.61
CA PHE A 74 -18.30 -13.40 -33.38
C PHE A 74 -19.77 -13.79 -33.48
N TYR A 75 -20.33 -14.15 -32.34
CA TYR A 75 -21.77 -14.52 -32.18
C TYR A 75 -22.39 -13.63 -31.12
N LYS A 76 -23.67 -13.31 -31.27
CA LYS A 76 -24.43 -12.55 -30.26
C LYS A 76 -24.39 -13.25 -28.90
N CYS A 77 -24.09 -12.51 -27.84
CA CYS A 77 -24.07 -13.03 -26.48
C CYS A 77 -25.44 -13.64 -26.10
N ALA A 78 -26.55 -13.06 -26.58
CA ALA A 78 -27.87 -13.57 -26.35
C ALA A 78 -28.07 -15.02 -26.86
N ARG A 79 -27.40 -15.41 -27.94
CA ARG A 79 -27.42 -16.80 -28.44
C ARG A 79 -26.67 -17.73 -27.50
N VAL A 80 -25.44 -17.33 -27.09
CA VAL A 80 -24.62 -18.12 -26.16
C VAL A 80 -25.34 -18.31 -24.83
N VAL A 81 -25.92 -17.21 -24.27
CA VAL A 81 -26.69 -17.26 -23.02
C VAL A 81 -27.91 -18.20 -23.17
N GLY A 82 -28.59 -18.14 -24.29
CA GLY A 82 -29.73 -19.04 -24.59
C GLY A 82 -29.33 -20.52 -24.63
N ASP A 83 -28.21 -20.86 -25.29
CA ASP A 83 -27.67 -22.22 -25.36
C ASP A 83 -27.29 -22.74 -23.96
N VAL A 84 -26.59 -21.90 -23.17
CA VAL A 84 -26.20 -22.25 -21.79
C VAL A 84 -27.42 -22.47 -20.91
N MET A 85 -28.40 -21.57 -20.94
CA MET A 85 -29.59 -21.62 -20.11
C MET A 85 -30.48 -22.81 -20.46
N GLY A 86 -30.65 -23.04 -21.76
CA GLY A 86 -31.52 -24.11 -22.25
C GLY A 86 -30.98 -25.53 -22.10
N THR A 87 -29.64 -25.66 -22.12
CA THR A 87 -29.01 -26.99 -22.16
C THR A 87 -28.32 -27.36 -20.83
N TYR A 88 -27.64 -26.44 -20.16
CA TYR A 88 -26.73 -26.78 -19.04
C TYR A 88 -27.06 -26.10 -17.73
N HIS A 89 -27.54 -24.83 -17.74
CA HIS A 89 -27.64 -24.01 -16.53
C HIS A 89 -29.00 -23.33 -16.36
N PRO A 90 -29.96 -23.98 -15.69
CA PRO A 90 -31.37 -23.55 -15.60
C PRO A 90 -31.55 -22.40 -14.60
N HIS A 91 -30.89 -21.26 -14.85
CA HIS A 91 -30.93 -20.06 -14.03
C HIS A 91 -31.21 -18.82 -14.89
N GLY A 92 -31.44 -17.66 -14.25
CA GLY A 92 -31.73 -16.42 -14.95
C GLY A 92 -30.65 -16.01 -15.97
N ASP A 93 -31.10 -15.54 -17.13
CA ASP A 93 -30.26 -15.11 -18.25
C ASP A 93 -29.30 -13.99 -17.88
N SER A 94 -29.74 -13.05 -17.05
CA SER A 94 -28.88 -11.97 -16.57
C SER A 94 -27.66 -12.47 -15.77
N SER A 95 -27.84 -13.46 -14.89
CA SER A 95 -26.72 -14.01 -14.11
C SER A 95 -25.74 -14.80 -14.99
N ILE A 96 -26.24 -15.49 -16.04
CA ILE A 96 -25.39 -16.17 -17.03
C ILE A 96 -24.60 -15.14 -17.84
N TYR A 97 -25.31 -14.08 -18.28
CA TYR A 97 -24.67 -13.00 -19.05
C TYR A 97 -23.59 -12.28 -18.23
N ASP A 98 -23.85 -11.95 -16.97
CA ASP A 98 -22.86 -11.31 -16.07
C ASP A 98 -21.62 -12.21 -15.87
N ALA A 99 -21.80 -13.52 -15.77
CA ALA A 99 -20.68 -14.47 -15.69
C ALA A 99 -19.88 -14.49 -17.01
N LEU A 100 -20.55 -14.53 -18.16
CA LEU A 100 -19.93 -14.46 -19.49
C LEU A 100 -19.13 -13.15 -19.66
N VAL A 101 -19.72 -12.01 -19.28
CA VAL A 101 -19.09 -10.69 -19.35
C VAL A 101 -17.80 -10.66 -18.55
N ARG A 102 -17.82 -11.17 -17.31
CA ARG A 102 -16.62 -11.20 -16.46
C ARG A 102 -15.48 -12.03 -17.04
N LEU A 103 -15.79 -13.15 -17.71
CA LEU A 103 -14.78 -13.98 -18.40
C LEU A 103 -14.09 -13.24 -19.56
N ALA A 104 -14.70 -12.16 -20.06
CA ALA A 104 -14.17 -11.35 -21.17
C ALA A 104 -13.48 -10.05 -20.74
N GLN A 105 -13.65 -9.63 -19.48
CA GLN A 105 -13.13 -8.33 -18.99
C GLN A 105 -11.64 -8.40 -18.62
N PRO A 106 -10.75 -7.63 -19.31
CA PRO A 106 -9.31 -7.67 -19.07
C PRO A 106 -8.88 -7.05 -17.71
N TRP A 107 -9.76 -6.29 -17.06
CA TRP A 107 -9.55 -5.76 -15.70
C TRP A 107 -10.08 -6.68 -14.60
N SER A 108 -10.91 -7.69 -14.94
CA SER A 108 -11.43 -8.69 -14.02
C SER A 108 -10.61 -9.98 -14.04
N MET A 109 -10.14 -10.38 -15.23
CA MET A 109 -9.41 -11.62 -15.48
C MET A 109 -7.95 -11.31 -15.84
N ARG A 110 -7.00 -11.99 -15.20
CA ARG A 110 -5.57 -11.88 -15.56
C ARG A 110 -5.30 -12.44 -16.97
N MET A 111 -6.02 -13.52 -17.31
CA MET A 111 -6.05 -14.14 -18.62
C MET A 111 -7.52 -14.35 -19.03
N PRO A 112 -8.13 -13.43 -19.78
CA PRO A 112 -9.51 -13.56 -20.25
C PRO A 112 -9.74 -14.85 -21.03
N LEU A 113 -10.90 -15.47 -20.83
CA LEU A 113 -11.26 -16.74 -21.48
C LEU A 113 -12.27 -16.56 -22.62
N VAL A 114 -12.92 -15.40 -22.70
CA VAL A 114 -13.87 -15.04 -23.75
C VAL A 114 -13.37 -13.80 -24.48
N ASP A 115 -13.41 -13.84 -25.80
CA ASP A 115 -13.14 -12.70 -26.67
C ASP A 115 -14.45 -11.93 -26.89
N SER A 116 -14.38 -10.62 -26.83
CA SER A 116 -15.54 -9.74 -26.79
C SER A 116 -15.54 -8.71 -27.92
N ASN A 117 -16.73 -8.41 -28.45
CA ASN A 117 -16.95 -7.34 -29.41
C ASN A 117 -18.16 -6.51 -28.99
N GLY A 118 -17.96 -5.20 -28.84
CA GLY A 118 -18.95 -4.26 -28.33
C GLY A 118 -18.63 -3.77 -26.92
N ASN A 119 -19.62 -3.19 -26.23
CA ASN A 119 -19.45 -2.65 -24.90
C ASN A 119 -19.67 -3.72 -23.82
N PHE A 120 -18.60 -4.16 -23.18
CA PHE A 120 -18.58 -5.10 -22.02
C PHE A 120 -18.39 -4.37 -20.68
N GLY A 121 -18.72 -3.09 -20.60
CA GLY A 121 -18.59 -2.27 -19.39
C GLY A 121 -17.23 -1.59 -19.27
N SER A 122 -17.02 -0.96 -18.14
CA SER A 122 -15.75 -0.33 -17.74
C SER A 122 -15.33 -0.78 -16.35
N PRO A 123 -14.10 -0.49 -15.91
CA PRO A 123 -13.72 -0.65 -14.49
C PRO A 123 -14.53 0.23 -13.53
N GLY A 124 -15.15 1.29 -14.03
CA GLY A 124 -16.04 2.21 -13.32
C GLY A 124 -17.46 1.69 -13.16
N ASN A 125 -18.43 2.61 -13.22
CA ASN A 125 -19.85 2.31 -13.01
C ASN A 125 -20.61 1.96 -14.30
N ASP A 126 -19.94 1.95 -15.46
CA ASP A 126 -20.61 1.63 -16.71
C ASP A 126 -20.87 0.11 -16.82
N PRO A 127 -22.12 -0.33 -16.90
CA PRO A 127 -22.45 -1.74 -17.10
C PRO A 127 -22.20 -2.16 -18.54
N ALA A 128 -22.10 -3.47 -18.77
CA ALA A 128 -22.12 -4.02 -20.12
C ALA A 128 -23.43 -3.68 -20.84
N ALA A 129 -23.36 -3.45 -22.15
CA ALA A 129 -24.56 -3.28 -22.96
C ALA A 129 -25.40 -4.58 -22.96
N ALA A 130 -26.70 -4.46 -23.26
CA ALA A 130 -27.59 -5.61 -23.31
C ALA A 130 -27.08 -6.69 -24.29
N MET A 131 -27.22 -7.98 -23.92
CA MET A 131 -26.67 -9.12 -24.63
C MET A 131 -27.10 -9.27 -26.11
N ARG A 132 -28.16 -8.57 -26.52
CA ARG A 132 -28.60 -8.50 -27.92
C ARG A 132 -27.68 -7.66 -28.82
N TYR A 133 -26.88 -6.75 -28.20
CA TYR A 133 -25.92 -5.88 -28.91
C TYR A 133 -24.52 -6.46 -28.92
N THR A 134 -24.08 -7.02 -27.79
CA THR A 134 -22.74 -7.55 -27.59
C THR A 134 -22.54 -8.89 -28.30
N GLU A 135 -21.29 -9.18 -28.66
CA GLU A 135 -20.89 -10.41 -29.34
C GLU A 135 -19.68 -11.02 -28.64
N CYS A 136 -19.57 -12.35 -28.71
CA CYS A 136 -18.47 -13.06 -28.08
C CYS A 136 -18.07 -14.32 -28.86
N LYS A 137 -16.91 -14.85 -28.53
CA LYS A 137 -16.37 -16.17 -28.93
C LYS A 137 -15.33 -16.62 -27.92
N LEU A 138 -14.87 -17.86 -27.96
CA LEU A 138 -13.79 -18.35 -27.12
C LEU A 138 -12.47 -17.66 -27.47
N MET A 139 -11.65 -17.38 -26.47
CA MET A 139 -10.26 -16.98 -26.66
C MET A 139 -9.39 -18.20 -27.01
N PRO A 140 -8.25 -18.02 -27.68
CA PRO A 140 -7.33 -19.12 -27.99
C PRO A 140 -6.86 -19.90 -26.76
N GLN A 141 -6.60 -19.24 -25.64
CA GLN A 141 -6.22 -19.89 -24.37
C GLN A 141 -7.35 -20.74 -23.76
N SER A 142 -8.60 -20.41 -24.02
CA SER A 142 -9.74 -21.22 -23.57
C SER A 142 -9.79 -22.60 -24.24
N MET A 143 -9.25 -22.68 -25.44
CA MET A 143 -9.11 -23.97 -26.15
C MET A 143 -8.15 -24.93 -25.41
N GLU A 144 -7.16 -24.39 -24.67
CA GLU A 144 -6.25 -25.18 -23.83
C GLU A 144 -6.94 -25.67 -22.53
N MET A 145 -8.00 -24.99 -22.08
CA MET A 145 -8.84 -25.48 -21.00
C MET A 145 -9.71 -26.69 -21.39
N LEU A 146 -10.11 -26.74 -22.66
CA LEU A 146 -11.08 -27.68 -23.22
C LEU A 146 -10.45 -28.76 -24.11
N ARG A 147 -9.13 -28.66 -24.36
CA ARG A 147 -8.41 -29.51 -25.30
C ARG A 147 -8.52 -30.99 -24.90
N ASP A 148 -8.74 -31.85 -25.90
CA ASP A 148 -8.86 -33.29 -25.76
C ASP A 148 -10.05 -33.72 -24.84
N ILE A 149 -11.06 -32.88 -24.60
CA ILE A 149 -12.23 -33.18 -23.77
C ILE A 149 -13.05 -34.32 -24.38
N ASP A 150 -13.07 -34.47 -25.71
CA ASP A 150 -13.78 -35.51 -26.45
C ASP A 150 -13.04 -36.86 -26.41
N GLU A 151 -11.88 -36.95 -25.75
CA GLU A 151 -11.07 -38.15 -25.64
C GLU A 151 -11.18 -38.84 -24.26
N GLU A 152 -12.33 -38.75 -23.62
CA GLU A 152 -12.61 -39.35 -22.31
C GLU A 152 -11.65 -38.93 -21.18
N THR A 153 -11.07 -37.74 -21.30
CA THR A 153 -10.05 -37.22 -20.36
C THR A 153 -10.61 -36.86 -19.01
N VAL A 154 -11.90 -36.51 -18.93
CA VAL A 154 -12.64 -36.15 -17.73
C VAL A 154 -13.98 -36.88 -17.66
N ASP A 155 -14.57 -36.89 -16.46
CA ASP A 155 -15.89 -37.50 -16.29
C ASP A 155 -17.01 -36.56 -16.72
N PHE A 156 -18.06 -37.14 -17.27
CA PHE A 156 -19.30 -36.47 -17.64
C PHE A 156 -20.42 -36.93 -16.72
N GLN A 157 -21.35 -36.03 -16.46
CA GLN A 157 -22.58 -36.28 -15.73
C GLN A 157 -23.78 -35.81 -16.54
N ASP A 158 -24.96 -36.34 -16.22
CA ASP A 158 -26.18 -35.84 -16.84
C ASP A 158 -26.46 -34.41 -16.45
N ASN A 159 -26.96 -33.62 -17.39
CA ASN A 159 -27.41 -32.26 -17.12
C ASN A 159 -28.70 -32.27 -16.27
N TYR A 160 -29.26 -31.10 -15.99
CA TYR A 160 -30.43 -30.94 -15.12
C TYR A 160 -31.69 -31.68 -15.56
N ASP A 161 -31.84 -31.99 -16.85
CA ASP A 161 -33.01 -32.67 -17.39
C ASP A 161 -32.71 -34.12 -17.92
N GLY A 162 -31.46 -34.58 -17.79
CA GLY A 162 -30.98 -35.91 -18.18
C GLY A 162 -30.95 -36.14 -19.70
N ARG A 163 -31.06 -35.10 -20.54
CA ARG A 163 -31.05 -35.24 -22.00
C ARG A 163 -29.66 -35.04 -22.60
N ASN A 164 -28.81 -34.31 -21.94
CA ASN A 164 -27.45 -34.01 -22.38
C ASN A 164 -26.46 -34.31 -21.24
N GLN A 165 -25.20 -34.40 -21.56
CA GLN A 165 -24.14 -34.59 -20.60
C GLN A 165 -23.28 -33.36 -20.53
N GLU A 166 -22.80 -33.03 -19.32
CA GLU A 166 -21.89 -31.96 -19.05
C GLU A 166 -20.62 -32.46 -18.33
N PRO A 167 -19.45 -31.87 -18.56
CA PRO A 167 -18.23 -32.29 -17.87
C PRO A 167 -18.27 -31.87 -16.39
N THR A 168 -17.84 -32.76 -15.51
CA THR A 168 -17.70 -32.47 -14.06
C THR A 168 -16.56 -31.51 -13.78
N VAL A 169 -15.51 -31.56 -14.62
CA VAL A 169 -14.29 -30.71 -14.57
C VAL A 169 -13.75 -30.58 -15.99
N LEU A 170 -13.01 -29.51 -16.30
CA LEU A 170 -12.33 -29.40 -17.59
C LEU A 170 -10.88 -29.96 -17.51
N PRO A 171 -10.29 -30.38 -18.65
CA PRO A 171 -8.91 -30.85 -18.70
C PRO A 171 -7.89 -29.83 -18.20
N ALA A 172 -8.13 -28.53 -18.43
CA ALA A 172 -7.38 -27.39 -17.85
C ALA A 172 -5.86 -27.53 -17.92
N ARG A 173 -5.28 -27.52 -19.11
CA ARG A 173 -3.85 -27.75 -19.36
C ARG A 173 -2.89 -26.70 -18.79
N PHE A 174 -3.39 -25.67 -18.14
CA PHE A 174 -2.64 -24.74 -17.32
C PHE A 174 -3.36 -24.50 -15.99
N PRO A 175 -2.65 -24.09 -14.91
CA PRO A 175 -3.25 -23.97 -13.58
C PRO A 175 -4.13 -22.71 -13.48
N ASN A 176 -5.31 -22.75 -14.10
CA ASN A 176 -6.22 -21.62 -14.24
C ASN A 176 -6.63 -21.00 -12.91
N LEU A 177 -6.81 -21.80 -11.85
CA LEU A 177 -7.20 -21.27 -10.54
C LEU A 177 -6.17 -20.29 -9.97
N LEU A 178 -4.90 -20.59 -10.12
CA LEU A 178 -3.82 -19.68 -9.69
C LEU A 178 -3.62 -18.53 -10.68
N VAL A 179 -3.74 -18.78 -11.99
CA VAL A 179 -3.53 -17.74 -13.01
C VAL A 179 -4.62 -16.67 -12.94
N ASN A 180 -5.89 -17.05 -12.89
CA ASN A 180 -7.00 -16.10 -12.88
C ASN A 180 -7.54 -15.78 -11.49
N GLY A 181 -7.24 -16.61 -10.51
CA GLY A 181 -7.84 -16.48 -9.20
C GLY A 181 -9.33 -16.84 -9.18
N SER A 182 -9.96 -16.66 -8.04
CA SER A 182 -11.42 -16.79 -7.89
C SER A 182 -11.89 -16.06 -6.63
N ALA A 183 -13.03 -15.40 -6.70
CA ALA A 183 -13.70 -14.81 -5.54
C ALA A 183 -15.14 -15.28 -5.46
N GLY A 184 -15.62 -15.66 -4.28
CA GLY A 184 -16.99 -16.15 -4.11
C GLY A 184 -17.42 -16.18 -2.66
N ILE A 185 -18.70 -15.94 -2.42
CA ILE A 185 -19.33 -15.96 -1.09
C ILE A 185 -20.30 -17.12 -1.04
N ALA A 186 -20.03 -18.08 -0.16
CA ALA A 186 -20.90 -19.21 0.13
C ALA A 186 -21.55 -19.06 1.51
N VAL A 187 -22.31 -20.05 1.96
CA VAL A 187 -22.89 -20.07 3.29
C VAL A 187 -21.80 -20.42 4.31
N GLY A 188 -21.52 -19.53 5.24
CA GLY A 188 -20.54 -19.74 6.31
C GLY A 188 -19.07 -19.67 5.88
N MET A 189 -18.77 -19.47 4.59
CA MET A 189 -17.40 -19.37 4.09
C MET A 189 -17.32 -18.52 2.81
N ALA A 190 -16.12 -18.02 2.51
CA ALA A 190 -15.86 -17.27 1.31
C ALA A 190 -14.51 -17.68 0.73
N THR A 191 -14.35 -17.61 -0.59
CA THR A 191 -13.06 -17.76 -1.26
C THR A 191 -12.62 -16.43 -1.86
N ASN A 192 -11.32 -16.15 -1.78
CA ASN A 192 -10.70 -14.99 -2.42
C ASN A 192 -9.25 -15.33 -2.78
N ILE A 193 -9.07 -15.97 -3.93
CA ILE A 193 -7.78 -16.44 -4.44
C ILE A 193 -7.24 -15.39 -5.39
N PRO A 194 -6.04 -14.82 -5.13
CA PRO A 194 -5.46 -13.81 -6.01
C PRO A 194 -4.98 -14.40 -7.33
N PRO A 195 -5.02 -13.64 -8.44
CA PRO A 195 -4.45 -14.04 -9.71
C PRO A 195 -2.92 -13.94 -9.71
N HIS A 196 -2.26 -14.74 -10.58
CA HIS A 196 -0.81 -14.80 -10.69
C HIS A 196 -0.34 -14.80 -12.16
N ASN A 197 0.94 -14.53 -12.36
CA ASN A 197 1.55 -14.58 -13.67
C ASN A 197 1.71 -16.03 -14.17
N LEU A 198 1.29 -16.30 -15.42
CA LEU A 198 1.34 -17.64 -16.01
C LEU A 198 2.77 -18.22 -16.04
N ARG A 199 3.78 -17.42 -16.39
CA ARG A 199 5.17 -17.87 -16.45
C ARG A 199 5.68 -18.30 -15.08
N GLU A 200 5.34 -17.56 -14.03
CA GLU A 200 5.75 -17.86 -12.66
C GLU A 200 5.07 -19.13 -12.13
N VAL A 201 3.75 -19.25 -12.33
CA VAL A 201 2.98 -20.43 -11.89
C VAL A 201 3.44 -21.68 -12.64
N ALA A 202 3.68 -21.56 -13.94
CA ALA A 202 4.18 -22.67 -14.75
C ALA A 202 5.58 -23.11 -14.33
N ALA A 203 6.49 -22.18 -14.05
CA ALA A 203 7.83 -22.50 -13.52
C ALA A 203 7.75 -23.25 -12.18
N GLY A 204 6.80 -22.88 -11.32
CA GLY A 204 6.50 -23.60 -10.08
C GLY A 204 5.96 -25.01 -10.32
N ALA A 205 5.01 -25.17 -11.26
CA ALA A 205 4.44 -26.47 -11.61
C ALA A 205 5.48 -27.41 -12.26
N GLN A 206 6.37 -26.89 -13.09
CA GLN A 206 7.49 -27.64 -13.68
C GLN A 206 8.44 -28.18 -12.62
N TRP A 207 8.80 -27.33 -11.64
CA TRP A 207 9.62 -27.77 -10.54
C TRP A 207 8.97 -28.93 -9.77
N ALA A 208 7.64 -28.85 -9.54
CA ALA A 208 6.92 -29.94 -8.88
C ALA A 208 6.87 -31.24 -9.72
N LEU A 209 6.80 -31.13 -11.06
CA LEU A 209 6.86 -32.28 -11.97
C LEU A 209 8.22 -32.95 -11.98
N GLU A 210 9.30 -32.16 -11.85
CA GLU A 210 10.69 -32.65 -11.80
C GLU A 210 11.04 -33.27 -10.44
N HIS A 211 10.39 -32.85 -9.35
CA HIS A 211 10.66 -33.28 -7.98
C HIS A 211 9.41 -33.90 -7.33
N PRO A 212 8.97 -35.10 -7.83
CA PRO A 212 7.71 -35.70 -7.37
C PRO A 212 7.74 -36.15 -5.90
N ASP A 213 8.92 -36.41 -5.36
CA ASP A 213 9.14 -36.91 -4.00
C ASP A 213 9.45 -35.77 -3.01
N ALA A 214 9.44 -34.50 -3.47
CA ALA A 214 9.67 -33.34 -2.60
C ALA A 214 8.66 -33.28 -1.45
N THR A 215 9.14 -32.97 -0.27
CA THR A 215 8.32 -32.76 0.92
C THR A 215 7.42 -31.51 0.75
N HIS A 216 6.47 -31.35 1.67
CA HIS A 216 5.61 -30.14 1.69
C HIS A 216 6.44 -28.85 1.78
N GLU A 217 7.38 -28.77 2.72
CA GLU A 217 8.20 -27.57 2.95
C GLU A 217 9.15 -27.28 1.77
N GLU A 218 9.81 -28.30 1.23
CA GLU A 218 10.71 -28.14 0.09
C GLU A 218 9.99 -27.61 -1.15
N LEU A 219 8.80 -28.17 -1.45
CA LEU A 219 8.00 -27.70 -2.57
C LEU A 219 7.51 -26.26 -2.31
N LEU A 220 7.00 -25.98 -1.11
CA LEU A 220 6.46 -24.67 -0.77
C LEU A 220 7.53 -23.57 -0.87
N ASP A 221 8.73 -23.81 -0.35
CA ASP A 221 9.85 -22.85 -0.46
C ASP A 221 10.29 -22.65 -1.91
N ALA A 222 10.37 -23.73 -2.71
CA ALA A 222 10.67 -23.65 -4.13
C ALA A 222 9.61 -22.86 -4.92
N LEU A 223 8.34 -22.99 -4.53
CA LEU A 223 7.23 -22.24 -5.14
C LEU A 223 7.27 -20.75 -4.77
N ILE A 224 7.54 -20.42 -3.51
CA ILE A 224 7.65 -19.02 -3.02
C ILE A 224 8.80 -18.29 -3.72
N GLU A 225 9.88 -18.98 -4.07
CA GLU A 225 10.98 -18.42 -4.84
C GLU A 225 10.58 -18.08 -6.29
N ARG A 226 9.81 -18.95 -6.93
CA ARG A 226 9.41 -18.84 -8.36
C ARG A 226 8.17 -18.00 -8.56
N ILE A 227 7.15 -18.17 -7.71
CA ILE A 227 5.89 -17.42 -7.75
C ILE A 227 6.03 -16.25 -6.75
N LYS A 228 6.56 -15.14 -7.26
CA LYS A 228 6.99 -13.99 -6.44
C LYS A 228 5.86 -13.33 -5.66
N GLY A 229 4.62 -13.44 -6.13
CA GLY A 229 3.44 -12.85 -5.54
C GLY A 229 2.28 -12.75 -6.53
N PRO A 230 1.10 -12.29 -6.11
CA PRO A 230 -0.02 -12.00 -7.00
C PRO A 230 0.36 -11.09 -8.15
N ASP A 231 -0.31 -11.26 -9.28
CA ASP A 231 -0.15 -10.44 -10.47
C ASP A 231 -1.54 -10.01 -10.94
N PHE A 232 -1.95 -8.83 -10.50
CA PHE A 232 -3.31 -8.34 -10.69
C PHE A 232 -3.53 -7.81 -12.11
N PRO A 233 -4.72 -8.00 -12.70
CA PRO A 233 -5.07 -7.50 -14.04
C PRO A 233 -4.87 -6.00 -14.19
N SER A 234 -5.17 -5.22 -13.15
CA SER A 234 -5.06 -3.77 -13.11
C SER A 234 -3.64 -3.25 -12.88
N GLY A 235 -2.64 -4.14 -12.71
CA GLY A 235 -1.27 -3.75 -12.36
C GLY A 235 -1.16 -3.38 -10.88
N ALA A 236 -0.80 -2.15 -10.60
CA ALA A 236 -0.59 -1.58 -9.28
C ALA A 236 0.64 -2.13 -8.53
N LEU A 237 0.95 -1.53 -7.39
CA LEU A 237 2.04 -1.94 -6.53
C LEU A 237 1.54 -2.93 -5.48
N VAL A 238 2.31 -3.99 -5.25
CA VAL A 238 2.12 -4.92 -4.12
C VAL A 238 3.20 -4.62 -3.09
N VAL A 239 2.80 -4.19 -1.90
CA VAL A 239 3.70 -3.65 -0.87
C VAL A 239 4.03 -4.72 0.18
N GLY A 240 5.31 -5.05 0.29
CA GLY A 240 5.82 -6.04 1.25
C GLY A 240 5.57 -7.49 0.83
N ARG A 241 6.27 -8.43 1.47
CA ARG A 241 6.21 -9.87 1.17
C ARG A 241 5.51 -10.70 2.24
N LYS A 242 5.42 -10.18 3.47
CA LYS A 242 4.89 -10.93 4.62
C LYS A 242 3.49 -11.49 4.39
N GLY A 243 2.56 -10.66 3.91
CA GLY A 243 1.18 -11.11 3.65
C GLY A 243 1.07 -12.11 2.51
N ILE A 244 1.99 -12.04 1.51
CA ILE A 244 2.08 -13.02 0.41
C ILE A 244 2.55 -14.37 0.95
N GLU A 245 3.65 -14.40 1.72
CA GLU A 245 4.21 -15.62 2.29
C GLU A 245 3.22 -16.29 3.25
N GLU A 246 2.53 -15.50 4.06
CA GLU A 246 1.49 -16.00 4.95
C GLU A 246 0.34 -16.65 4.17
N ALA A 247 -0.14 -16.00 3.09
CA ALA A 247 -1.16 -16.56 2.21
C ALA A 247 -0.72 -17.87 1.56
N TYR A 248 0.51 -17.95 1.08
CA TYR A 248 1.05 -19.13 0.42
C TYR A 248 1.27 -20.31 1.37
N ARG A 249 1.69 -20.05 2.61
CA ARG A 249 1.93 -21.09 3.62
C ARG A 249 0.65 -21.58 4.28
N THR A 250 -0.27 -20.66 4.60
CA THR A 250 -1.44 -20.98 5.43
C THR A 250 -2.76 -20.99 4.66
N GLY A 251 -2.76 -20.51 3.42
CA GLY A 251 -3.97 -20.26 2.64
C GLY A 251 -4.70 -18.97 3.02
N ARG A 252 -4.18 -18.17 3.96
CA ARG A 252 -4.77 -16.89 4.39
C ARG A 252 -3.68 -15.84 4.58
N GLY A 253 -3.94 -14.62 4.11
CA GLY A 253 -3.00 -13.51 4.27
C GLY A 253 -3.61 -12.19 3.84
N SER A 254 -3.02 -11.10 4.32
CA SER A 254 -3.40 -9.73 3.95
C SER A 254 -2.31 -9.12 3.07
N ILE A 255 -2.65 -8.88 1.79
CA ILE A 255 -1.72 -8.40 0.78
C ILE A 255 -2.05 -6.93 0.49
N THR A 256 -1.13 -6.03 0.82
CA THR A 256 -1.34 -4.60 0.61
C THR A 256 -1.09 -4.25 -0.85
N MET A 257 -2.09 -3.62 -1.47
CA MET A 257 -2.02 -3.08 -2.83
C MET A 257 -2.05 -1.54 -2.78
N ARG A 258 -1.26 -0.91 -3.62
CA ARG A 258 -1.16 0.55 -3.71
C ARG A 258 -1.22 0.99 -5.16
N ALA A 259 -1.97 2.05 -5.45
CA ALA A 259 -2.05 2.67 -6.78
C ALA A 259 -0.67 3.16 -7.25
N VAL A 260 -0.45 3.16 -8.56
CA VAL A 260 0.68 3.87 -9.17
C VAL A 260 0.24 5.31 -9.40
N VAL A 261 0.97 6.24 -8.80
CA VAL A 261 0.68 7.67 -8.87
C VAL A 261 1.94 8.42 -9.28
N GLU A 262 1.83 9.21 -10.32
CA GLU A 262 2.89 10.07 -10.82
C GLU A 262 2.57 11.54 -10.51
N VAL A 263 3.61 12.33 -10.26
CA VAL A 263 3.45 13.77 -10.07
C VAL A 263 3.73 14.45 -11.40
N GLU A 264 2.71 15.05 -11.99
CA GLU A 264 2.81 15.79 -13.27
C GLU A 264 2.47 17.26 -13.06
N GLU A 265 3.08 18.13 -13.87
CA GLU A 265 2.68 19.53 -13.95
C GLU A 265 1.73 19.75 -15.14
N ILE A 266 0.46 20.03 -14.83
CA ILE A 266 -0.57 20.27 -15.86
C ILE A 266 -1.08 21.71 -15.71
N GLN A 267 -0.93 22.55 -16.74
CA GLN A 267 -1.38 23.96 -16.76
C GLN A 267 -0.83 24.77 -15.56
N ASN A 268 0.47 24.63 -15.27
CA ASN A 268 1.16 25.31 -14.15
C ASN A 268 0.59 24.95 -12.77
N ARG A 269 0.08 23.73 -12.60
CA ARG A 269 -0.35 23.16 -11.34
C ARG A 269 0.19 21.76 -11.17
N GLN A 270 0.68 21.45 -10.00
CA GLN A 270 1.02 20.07 -9.66
C GLN A 270 -0.26 19.23 -9.59
N CYS A 271 -0.19 18.05 -10.19
CA CYS A 271 -1.27 17.08 -10.20
C CYS A 271 -0.72 15.71 -9.80
N LEU A 272 -1.52 14.96 -9.06
CA LEU A 272 -1.29 13.55 -8.84
C LEU A 272 -2.09 12.78 -9.90
N VAL A 273 -1.38 12.09 -10.78
CA VAL A 273 -1.98 11.33 -11.88
C VAL A 273 -1.92 9.85 -11.53
N VAL A 274 -3.08 9.25 -11.34
CA VAL A 274 -3.23 7.82 -11.01
C VAL A 274 -3.34 7.04 -12.32
N THR A 275 -2.33 6.24 -12.63
CA THR A 275 -2.22 5.44 -13.86
C THR A 275 -2.63 3.98 -13.67
N GLU A 276 -2.49 3.45 -12.45
CA GLU A 276 -2.90 2.10 -12.09
C GLU A 276 -3.60 2.09 -10.74
N LEU A 277 -4.69 1.36 -10.61
CA LEU A 277 -5.49 1.23 -9.40
C LEU A 277 -5.35 -0.16 -8.78
N PRO A 278 -5.47 -0.28 -7.44
CA PRO A 278 -5.58 -1.57 -6.80
C PRO A 278 -6.70 -2.42 -7.39
N TYR A 279 -6.47 -3.72 -7.49
CA TYR A 279 -7.44 -4.66 -8.05
C TYR A 279 -8.82 -4.57 -7.36
N GLN A 280 -9.88 -4.57 -8.15
CA GLN A 280 -11.28 -4.41 -7.72
C GLN A 280 -11.63 -3.01 -7.17
N THR A 281 -10.77 -2.01 -7.34
CA THR A 281 -11.11 -0.62 -7.00
C THR A 281 -11.89 0.03 -8.16
N ASN A 282 -13.05 0.59 -7.83
CA ASN A 282 -13.86 1.33 -8.79
C ASN A 282 -13.40 2.79 -8.85
N PRO A 283 -12.95 3.32 -10.02
CA PRO A 283 -12.42 4.68 -10.17
C PRO A 283 -13.46 5.77 -9.90
N ASP A 284 -14.72 5.59 -10.28
CA ASP A 284 -15.79 6.58 -10.08
C ASP A 284 -16.12 6.74 -8.60
N ASN A 285 -16.28 5.61 -7.91
CA ASN A 285 -16.53 5.61 -6.46
C ASN A 285 -15.34 6.18 -5.69
N LEU A 286 -14.11 5.93 -6.17
CA LEU A 286 -12.89 6.51 -5.60
C LEU A 286 -12.87 8.03 -5.78
N ALA A 287 -13.16 8.54 -6.97
CA ALA A 287 -13.23 9.98 -7.25
C ALA A 287 -14.27 10.67 -6.38
N GLN A 288 -15.45 10.06 -6.24
CA GLN A 288 -16.52 10.57 -5.37
C GLN A 288 -16.08 10.60 -3.89
N LYS A 289 -15.44 9.51 -3.41
CA LYS A 289 -14.91 9.43 -2.04
C LYS A 289 -13.85 10.50 -1.76
N ILE A 290 -12.96 10.77 -2.72
CA ILE A 290 -11.98 11.86 -2.60
C ILE A 290 -12.68 13.21 -2.49
N ALA A 291 -13.67 13.49 -3.36
CA ALA A 291 -14.44 14.74 -3.33
C ALA A 291 -15.16 14.94 -1.99
N ASP A 292 -15.76 13.89 -1.45
CA ASP A 292 -16.44 13.92 -0.15
C ASP A 292 -15.46 14.20 1.00
N LEU A 293 -14.28 13.58 1.01
CA LEU A 293 -13.23 13.82 2.01
C LEU A 293 -12.68 15.25 1.95
N VAL A 294 -12.58 15.84 0.78
CA VAL A 294 -12.19 17.26 0.59
C VAL A 294 -13.29 18.18 1.11
N LYS A 295 -14.55 17.90 0.80
CA LYS A 295 -15.71 18.67 1.28
C LYS A 295 -15.82 18.62 2.80
N ASP A 296 -15.57 17.46 3.41
CA ASP A 296 -15.58 17.27 4.87
C ASP A 296 -14.33 17.83 5.56
N ALA A 297 -13.42 18.47 4.82
CA ALA A 297 -12.14 18.99 5.30
C ALA A 297 -11.24 17.94 5.98
N LYS A 298 -11.40 16.65 5.67
CA LYS A 298 -10.55 15.56 6.17
C LYS A 298 -9.23 15.46 5.40
N ILE A 299 -9.25 15.84 4.12
CA ILE A 299 -8.06 15.94 3.26
C ILE A 299 -8.00 17.36 2.69
N GLY A 300 -6.90 18.07 2.96
CA GLY A 300 -6.61 19.37 2.37
C GLY A 300 -5.75 19.28 1.11
N GLY A 301 -5.50 20.42 0.47
CA GLY A 301 -4.53 20.53 -0.62
C GLY A 301 -5.03 20.09 -2.00
N ILE A 302 -6.26 19.61 -2.15
CA ILE A 302 -6.85 19.21 -3.44
C ILE A 302 -7.76 20.34 -3.95
N ALA A 303 -7.62 20.68 -5.24
CA ALA A 303 -8.41 21.70 -5.91
C ALA A 303 -9.53 21.09 -6.77
N ASP A 304 -9.25 19.97 -7.47
CA ASP A 304 -10.18 19.35 -8.41
C ASP A 304 -9.82 17.86 -8.61
N VAL A 305 -10.76 17.04 -9.04
CA VAL A 305 -10.57 15.63 -9.41
C VAL A 305 -11.23 15.39 -10.76
N ARG A 306 -10.46 14.87 -11.72
CA ARG A 306 -10.92 14.63 -13.09
C ARG A 306 -10.62 13.21 -13.51
N ASP A 307 -11.58 12.55 -14.13
CA ASP A 307 -11.33 11.30 -14.83
C ASP A 307 -11.06 11.58 -16.31
N GLU A 308 -9.83 11.33 -16.74
CA GLU A 308 -9.36 11.45 -18.13
C GLU A 308 -9.10 10.07 -18.76
N THR A 309 -9.65 9.02 -18.15
CA THR A 309 -9.53 7.63 -18.60
C THR A 309 -10.12 7.46 -19.99
N SER A 310 -9.39 6.85 -20.90
CA SER A 310 -9.86 6.56 -22.26
C SER A 310 -9.18 5.31 -22.81
N SER A 311 -9.70 4.79 -23.92
CA SER A 311 -9.06 3.67 -24.64
C SER A 311 -7.64 3.99 -25.15
N ARG A 312 -7.29 5.28 -25.28
CA ARG A 312 -5.97 5.73 -25.72
C ARG A 312 -5.00 5.95 -24.56
N THR A 313 -5.49 6.54 -23.48
CA THR A 313 -4.65 6.90 -22.31
C THR A 313 -4.54 5.78 -21.29
N GLY A 314 -5.43 4.78 -21.34
CA GLY A 314 -5.60 3.84 -20.24
C GLY A 314 -6.23 4.52 -19.03
N GLN A 315 -6.06 3.96 -17.85
CA GLN A 315 -6.49 4.55 -16.58
C GLN A 315 -5.75 5.87 -16.33
N ARG A 316 -6.48 6.96 -16.14
CA ARG A 316 -5.93 8.29 -15.87
C ARG A 316 -6.89 9.12 -15.02
N LEU A 317 -6.76 8.98 -13.69
CA LEU A 317 -7.46 9.81 -12.73
C LEU A 317 -6.54 10.94 -12.29
N VAL A 318 -6.88 12.19 -12.61
CA VAL A 318 -6.07 13.38 -12.34
C VAL A 318 -6.60 14.12 -11.12
N ILE A 319 -5.79 14.20 -10.07
CA ILE A 319 -6.08 14.93 -8.84
C ILE A 319 -5.27 16.22 -8.84
N VAL A 320 -5.94 17.36 -9.10
CA VAL A 320 -5.30 18.67 -9.22
C VAL A 320 -5.05 19.24 -7.82
N LEU A 321 -3.81 19.63 -7.53
CA LEU A 321 -3.43 20.17 -6.23
C LEU A 321 -3.63 21.70 -6.17
N LYS A 322 -3.81 22.23 -4.96
CA LYS A 322 -3.71 23.67 -4.68
C LYS A 322 -2.24 24.09 -4.79
N ARG A 323 -1.98 25.39 -4.99
CA ARG A 323 -0.63 25.92 -5.23
C ARG A 323 0.33 25.74 -4.04
N ASP A 324 -0.22 25.75 -2.84
CA ASP A 324 0.45 25.62 -1.55
C ASP A 324 0.50 24.19 -1.02
N ALA A 325 0.06 23.22 -1.81
CA ALA A 325 -0.03 21.84 -1.36
C ALA A 325 1.25 21.06 -1.67
N VAL A 326 1.74 20.32 -0.68
CA VAL A 326 2.85 19.38 -0.82
C VAL A 326 2.32 18.05 -1.37
N ALA A 327 2.69 17.71 -2.59
CA ALA A 327 2.18 16.52 -3.29
C ALA A 327 2.33 15.22 -2.49
N LYS A 328 3.49 15.01 -1.85
CA LYS A 328 3.76 13.81 -1.03
C LYS A 328 2.81 13.68 0.16
N VAL A 329 2.53 14.79 0.85
CA VAL A 329 1.62 14.81 2.00
C VAL A 329 0.18 14.51 1.58
N VAL A 330 -0.28 15.12 0.48
CA VAL A 330 -1.62 14.84 -0.06
C VAL A 330 -1.73 13.37 -0.47
N LEU A 331 -0.71 12.83 -1.15
CA LEU A 331 -0.67 11.43 -1.57
C LEU A 331 -0.73 10.47 -0.37
N ASN A 332 0.03 10.73 0.69
CA ASN A 332 0.02 9.92 1.90
C ASN A 332 -1.36 9.94 2.58
N ASN A 333 -2.00 11.11 2.65
CA ASN A 333 -3.38 11.22 3.16
C ASN A 333 -4.37 10.45 2.28
N LEU A 334 -4.21 10.48 0.97
CA LEU A 334 -5.03 9.70 0.05
C LEU A 334 -4.85 8.19 0.25
N TYR A 335 -3.62 7.70 0.43
CA TYR A 335 -3.35 6.29 0.74
C TYR A 335 -3.99 5.85 2.06
N LYS A 336 -4.01 6.73 3.07
CA LYS A 336 -4.59 6.42 4.38
C LYS A 336 -6.12 6.40 4.38
N HIS A 337 -6.76 7.27 3.62
CA HIS A 337 -8.21 7.52 3.74
C HIS A 337 -9.03 7.01 2.54
N THR A 338 -8.39 6.53 1.49
CA THR A 338 -9.06 6.08 0.26
C THR A 338 -8.55 4.71 -0.21
N ASP A 339 -9.24 4.16 -1.21
CA ASP A 339 -8.88 2.88 -1.82
C ASP A 339 -7.70 2.97 -2.82
N LEU A 340 -6.98 4.12 -2.86
CA LEU A 340 -5.67 4.19 -3.50
C LEU A 340 -4.64 3.29 -2.82
N GLN A 341 -4.84 2.95 -1.56
CA GLN A 341 -4.19 1.83 -0.90
C GLN A 341 -5.25 0.98 -0.21
N THR A 342 -5.27 -0.31 -0.50
CA THR A 342 -6.21 -1.26 0.10
C THR A 342 -5.55 -2.61 0.31
N ASN A 343 -6.17 -3.47 1.10
CA ASN A 343 -5.67 -4.80 1.37
C ASN A 343 -6.52 -5.85 0.66
N PHE A 344 -5.86 -6.74 -0.07
CA PHE A 344 -6.47 -7.96 -0.60
C PHE A 344 -6.40 -9.04 0.48
N GLY A 345 -7.55 -9.36 1.07
CA GLY A 345 -7.65 -10.45 2.05
C GLY A 345 -7.68 -11.81 1.33
N ALA A 346 -6.51 -12.42 1.15
CA ALA A 346 -6.42 -13.74 0.53
C ALA A 346 -7.04 -14.81 1.43
N ASN A 347 -7.95 -15.60 0.88
CA ASN A 347 -8.52 -16.81 1.46
C ASN A 347 -8.57 -17.88 0.38
N MET A 348 -7.58 -18.74 0.37
CA MET A 348 -7.32 -19.71 -0.69
C MET A 348 -8.16 -21.00 -0.48
N LEU A 349 -9.48 -20.83 -0.54
CA LEU A 349 -10.47 -21.88 -0.34
C LEU A 349 -10.95 -22.42 -1.70
N ALA A 350 -10.85 -23.72 -1.93
CA ALA A 350 -11.33 -24.40 -3.14
C ALA A 350 -11.97 -25.75 -2.80
N LEU A 351 -12.68 -26.32 -3.75
CA LEU A 351 -13.26 -27.66 -3.65
C LEU A 351 -12.20 -28.69 -4.04
N VAL A 352 -11.95 -29.64 -3.14
CA VAL A 352 -11.17 -30.85 -3.38
C VAL A 352 -12.11 -32.03 -3.23
N ASP A 353 -12.38 -32.74 -4.34
CA ASP A 353 -13.35 -33.85 -4.35
C ASP A 353 -14.71 -33.49 -3.73
N GLY A 354 -15.22 -32.30 -4.06
CA GLY A 354 -16.49 -31.78 -3.57
C GLY A 354 -16.45 -31.24 -2.12
N VAL A 355 -15.30 -31.29 -1.42
CA VAL A 355 -15.13 -30.80 -0.04
C VAL A 355 -14.38 -29.48 -0.03
N PRO A 356 -14.92 -28.41 0.59
CA PRO A 356 -14.23 -27.14 0.70
C PRO A 356 -13.02 -27.24 1.63
N ARG A 357 -11.86 -26.82 1.14
CA ARG A 357 -10.59 -26.82 1.89
C ARG A 357 -9.82 -25.53 1.65
N THR A 358 -9.28 -24.94 2.72
CA THR A 358 -8.27 -23.89 2.63
C THR A 358 -6.92 -24.55 2.36
N LEU A 359 -6.28 -24.17 1.28
CA LEU A 359 -5.08 -24.83 0.76
C LEU A 359 -3.89 -23.89 0.77
N SER A 360 -2.69 -24.42 1.00
CA SER A 360 -1.40 -23.80 0.76
C SER A 360 -1.06 -23.82 -0.73
N LEU A 361 -0.11 -23.00 -1.15
CA LEU A 361 0.26 -22.89 -2.57
C LEU A 361 0.73 -24.22 -3.18
N ASP A 362 1.51 -25.03 -2.43
CA ASP A 362 1.96 -26.35 -2.88
C ASP A 362 0.80 -27.33 -3.08
N ALA A 363 -0.24 -27.26 -2.23
CA ALA A 363 -1.40 -28.11 -2.37
C ALA A 363 -2.18 -27.81 -3.68
N PHE A 364 -2.32 -26.54 -4.08
CA PHE A 364 -2.91 -26.17 -5.37
C PHE A 364 -2.13 -26.76 -6.54
N ILE A 365 -0.80 -26.63 -6.52
CA ILE A 365 0.05 -27.16 -7.58
C ILE A 365 0.00 -28.71 -7.60
N ARG A 366 0.02 -29.37 -6.45
CA ARG A 366 -0.08 -30.85 -6.38
C ARG A 366 -1.39 -31.35 -6.94
N HIS A 367 -2.53 -30.73 -6.59
CA HIS A 367 -3.83 -31.14 -7.11
C HIS A 367 -3.93 -30.93 -8.62
N TRP A 368 -3.40 -29.81 -9.14
CA TRP A 368 -3.37 -29.58 -10.58
C TRP A 368 -2.45 -30.57 -11.31
N VAL A 369 -1.24 -30.81 -10.80
CA VAL A 369 -0.30 -31.80 -11.38
C VAL A 369 -0.92 -33.20 -11.41
N HIS A 370 -1.56 -33.61 -10.31
CA HIS A 370 -2.25 -34.90 -10.26
C HIS A 370 -3.36 -35.00 -11.32
N HIS A 371 -4.18 -33.97 -11.45
CA HIS A 371 -5.22 -33.90 -12.46
C HIS A 371 -4.64 -33.98 -13.88
N GLN A 372 -3.53 -33.29 -14.18
CA GLN A 372 -2.90 -33.33 -15.48
C GLN A 372 -2.35 -34.73 -15.81
N ILE A 373 -1.74 -35.41 -14.86
CA ILE A 373 -1.27 -36.80 -15.06
C ILE A 373 -2.46 -37.70 -15.35
N GLU A 374 -3.57 -37.57 -14.65
CA GLU A 374 -4.80 -38.32 -14.91
C GLU A 374 -5.35 -38.07 -16.33
N VAL A 375 -5.40 -36.79 -16.75
CA VAL A 375 -5.80 -36.40 -18.11
C VAL A 375 -4.90 -37.05 -19.16
N ILE A 376 -3.57 -37.04 -18.97
CA ILE A 376 -2.61 -37.69 -19.90
C ILE A 376 -2.84 -39.21 -19.96
N VAL A 377 -3.02 -39.86 -18.80
CA VAL A 377 -3.25 -41.32 -18.74
C VAL A 377 -4.57 -41.68 -19.43
N ARG A 378 -5.65 -40.97 -19.15
CA ARG A 378 -6.98 -41.24 -19.77
C ARG A 378 -6.95 -40.98 -21.27
N ARG A 379 -6.38 -39.86 -21.72
CA ARG A 379 -6.18 -39.55 -23.14
C ARG A 379 -5.35 -40.64 -23.84
N THR A 380 -4.29 -41.10 -23.25
CA THR A 380 -3.42 -42.11 -23.81
C THR A 380 -4.14 -43.45 -23.90
N LYS A 381 -4.93 -43.83 -22.89
CA LYS A 381 -5.78 -45.03 -22.95
C LYS A 381 -6.83 -44.97 -24.07
N PHE A 382 -7.48 -43.82 -24.24
CA PHE A 382 -8.44 -43.61 -25.33
C PHE A 382 -7.76 -43.75 -26.70
N ARG A 383 -6.63 -43.07 -26.91
CA ARG A 383 -5.87 -43.13 -28.16
C ARG A 383 -5.31 -44.54 -28.44
N LEU A 384 -4.82 -45.22 -27.40
CA LEU A 384 -4.39 -46.60 -27.48
C LEU A 384 -5.53 -47.51 -27.96
N ARG A 385 -6.68 -47.47 -27.29
CA ARG A 385 -7.89 -48.27 -27.67
C ARG A 385 -8.27 -47.98 -29.11
N LYS A 386 -8.34 -46.72 -29.54
CA LYS A 386 -8.67 -46.38 -30.94
C LYS A 386 -7.61 -46.86 -31.93
N ALA A 387 -6.34 -46.80 -31.61
CA ALA A 387 -5.27 -47.30 -32.45
C ALA A 387 -5.28 -48.84 -32.53
N GLU A 388 -5.54 -49.56 -31.42
CA GLU A 388 -5.70 -51.03 -31.40
C GLU A 388 -6.91 -51.50 -32.20
N GLU A 389 -8.09 -50.81 -32.03
CA GLU A 389 -9.30 -51.09 -32.80
C GLU A 389 -9.02 -50.97 -34.32
N ARG A 390 -8.33 -49.90 -34.71
CA ARG A 390 -7.97 -49.67 -36.12
C ARG A 390 -6.92 -50.62 -36.63
N ALA A 391 -5.87 -50.89 -35.89
CA ALA A 391 -4.81 -51.84 -36.23
C ALA A 391 -5.38 -53.26 -36.35
N HIS A 392 -6.38 -53.62 -35.52
CA HIS A 392 -7.07 -54.90 -35.57
C HIS A 392 -7.80 -55.09 -36.91
N ILE A 393 -8.56 -54.06 -37.38
CA ILE A 393 -9.20 -54.09 -38.68
C ILE A 393 -8.18 -54.19 -39.82
N LEU A 394 -7.07 -53.43 -39.77
CA LEU A 394 -6.07 -53.46 -40.82
C LEU A 394 -5.37 -54.82 -40.92
N ARG A 395 -5.12 -55.50 -39.78
CA ARG A 395 -4.61 -56.89 -39.81
C ARG A 395 -5.50 -57.85 -40.54
N GLY A 396 -6.84 -57.73 -40.36
CA GLY A 396 -7.85 -58.49 -41.13
C GLY A 396 -7.78 -58.19 -42.62
N LEU A 397 -7.70 -56.91 -42.98
CA LEU A 397 -7.58 -56.49 -44.40
C LEU A 397 -6.29 -56.96 -45.05
N LEU A 398 -5.17 -56.98 -44.35
CA LEU A 398 -3.87 -57.47 -44.85
C LEU A 398 -3.95 -58.97 -45.12
N LYS A 399 -4.50 -59.78 -44.19
CA LYS A 399 -4.74 -61.22 -44.42
C LYS A 399 -5.63 -61.47 -45.66
N ALA A 400 -6.66 -60.63 -45.84
CA ALA A 400 -7.56 -60.76 -47.03
C ALA A 400 -6.82 -60.40 -48.31
N LEU A 401 -5.94 -59.41 -48.31
CA LEU A 401 -5.15 -59.01 -49.47
C LEU A 401 -4.06 -60.03 -49.81
N ASP A 402 -3.53 -60.79 -48.82
CA ASP A 402 -2.59 -61.87 -49.04
C ASP A 402 -3.22 -63.10 -49.70
N ALA A 403 -4.52 -63.37 -49.43
CA ALA A 403 -5.29 -64.44 -50.00
C ALA A 403 -6.46 -63.94 -50.88
N ILE A 404 -6.20 -62.90 -51.70
CA ILE A 404 -7.30 -62.13 -52.35
C ILE A 404 -8.13 -62.99 -53.33
N ASP A 405 -7.49 -63.89 -54.08
CA ASP A 405 -8.19 -64.71 -55.02
C ASP A 405 -9.16 -65.67 -54.33
N GLU A 406 -8.76 -66.30 -53.21
CA GLU A 406 -9.54 -67.14 -52.37
C GLU A 406 -10.76 -66.41 -51.75
N VAL A 407 -10.50 -65.18 -51.25
CA VAL A 407 -11.50 -64.27 -50.67
C VAL A 407 -12.57 -63.92 -51.73
N ILE A 408 -12.17 -63.54 -52.92
CA ILE A 408 -13.11 -63.20 -54.04
C ILE A 408 -13.90 -64.48 -54.45
N ALA A 409 -13.27 -65.63 -54.58
CA ALA A 409 -13.95 -66.86 -54.93
C ALA A 409 -14.95 -67.29 -53.87
N LEU A 410 -14.64 -67.11 -52.59
CA LEU A 410 -15.53 -67.38 -51.46
C LEU A 410 -16.74 -66.45 -51.46
N ILE A 411 -16.56 -65.18 -51.60
CA ILE A 411 -17.64 -64.17 -51.61
C ILE A 411 -18.59 -64.40 -52.76
N ARG A 412 -18.08 -64.73 -53.98
CA ARG A 412 -18.84 -64.95 -55.16
C ARG A 412 -19.73 -66.28 -55.10
N ARG A 413 -19.31 -67.24 -54.33
CA ARG A 413 -20.03 -68.51 -54.18
C ARG A 413 -21.02 -68.50 -53.02
N SER A 414 -20.99 -67.50 -52.15
CA SER A 414 -21.86 -67.33 -51.00
C SER A 414 -23.19 -66.71 -51.41
N ASP A 415 -24.34 -67.32 -50.99
CA ASP A 415 -25.72 -66.91 -51.35
C ASP A 415 -26.14 -65.69 -50.51
N THR A 416 -25.57 -65.55 -49.30
CA THR A 416 -25.87 -64.42 -48.38
C THR A 416 -24.62 -63.84 -47.79
N VAL A 417 -24.74 -62.60 -47.25
CA VAL A 417 -23.62 -61.91 -46.59
C VAL A 417 -23.16 -62.61 -45.29
N GLU A 418 -24.09 -63.23 -44.56
CA GLU A 418 -23.84 -64.03 -43.37
C GLU A 418 -23.00 -65.29 -43.70
N ILE A 419 -23.32 -66.04 -44.79
CA ILE A 419 -22.53 -67.21 -45.22
C ILE A 419 -21.13 -66.73 -45.68
N ALA A 420 -21.01 -65.61 -46.39
CA ALA A 420 -19.75 -65.03 -46.77
C ALA A 420 -18.89 -64.64 -45.56
N ARG A 421 -19.51 -64.07 -44.55
CA ARG A 421 -18.84 -63.68 -43.32
C ARG A 421 -18.28 -64.89 -42.56
N GLU A 422 -19.11 -65.89 -42.28
CA GLU A 422 -18.73 -67.14 -41.64
C GLU A 422 -17.58 -67.84 -42.40
N GLY A 423 -17.73 -67.87 -43.74
CA GLY A 423 -16.71 -68.45 -44.61
C GLY A 423 -15.35 -67.73 -44.52
N LEU A 424 -15.35 -66.36 -44.47
CA LEU A 424 -14.12 -65.54 -44.31
C LEU A 424 -13.50 -65.75 -42.95
N MET A 425 -14.29 -65.81 -41.89
CA MET A 425 -13.85 -66.10 -40.56
C MET A 425 -13.09 -67.40 -40.46
N GLY A 426 -13.66 -68.49 -41.12
CA GLY A 426 -12.99 -69.79 -41.20
C GLY A 426 -11.77 -69.81 -42.08
N LEU A 427 -11.79 -69.18 -43.25
CA LEU A 427 -10.68 -69.12 -44.20
C LEU A 427 -9.44 -68.40 -43.70
N LEU A 428 -9.63 -67.24 -43.14
CA LEU A 428 -8.54 -66.33 -42.75
C LEU A 428 -8.22 -66.37 -41.24
N SER A 429 -8.96 -67.17 -40.48
CA SER A 429 -8.89 -67.17 -39.01
C SER A 429 -8.97 -65.70 -38.45
N ILE A 430 -10.09 -65.05 -38.74
CA ILE A 430 -10.39 -63.69 -38.35
C ILE A 430 -11.71 -63.64 -37.58
N ASP A 431 -11.98 -62.56 -36.88
CA ASP A 431 -13.23 -62.38 -36.18
C ASP A 431 -14.29 -61.65 -37.05
N GLU A 432 -15.48 -61.47 -36.47
CA GLU A 432 -16.63 -60.91 -37.17
C GLU A 432 -16.38 -59.44 -37.61
N ILE A 433 -15.71 -58.64 -36.75
CA ILE A 433 -15.39 -57.23 -37.02
C ILE A 433 -14.47 -57.12 -38.24
N GLN A 434 -13.48 -57.95 -38.31
CA GLN A 434 -12.54 -58.05 -39.45
C GLN A 434 -13.22 -58.57 -40.72
N ALA A 435 -14.06 -59.53 -40.58
CA ALA A 435 -14.81 -60.12 -41.72
C ALA A 435 -15.78 -59.04 -42.31
N ASN A 436 -16.51 -58.35 -41.50
CA ASN A 436 -17.39 -57.26 -41.95
C ASN A 436 -16.57 -56.12 -42.64
N ALA A 437 -15.42 -55.74 -42.11
CA ALA A 437 -14.53 -54.73 -42.73
C ALA A 437 -14.01 -55.19 -44.11
N ILE A 438 -13.79 -56.51 -44.31
CA ILE A 438 -13.42 -57.05 -45.60
C ILE A 438 -14.61 -57.04 -46.59
N LEU A 439 -15.80 -57.38 -46.15
CA LEU A 439 -17.02 -57.32 -46.99
C LEU A 439 -17.40 -55.89 -47.40
N GLU A 440 -17.12 -54.90 -46.57
CA GLU A 440 -17.34 -53.47 -46.87
C GLU A 440 -16.20 -52.87 -47.72
N MET A 441 -15.15 -53.63 -48.02
CA MET A 441 -13.97 -53.13 -48.72
C MET A 441 -14.30 -52.80 -50.18
N GLN A 442 -14.00 -51.56 -50.58
CA GLN A 442 -14.19 -51.11 -51.97
C GLN A 442 -13.15 -51.74 -52.89
N LEU A 443 -13.57 -52.17 -54.05
CA LEU A 443 -12.70 -52.83 -55.08
C LEU A 443 -11.46 -52.01 -55.43
N ARG A 444 -11.48 -50.69 -55.37
CA ARG A 444 -10.30 -49.81 -55.59
C ARG A 444 -9.16 -50.09 -54.64
N ARG A 445 -9.43 -50.62 -53.42
CA ARG A 445 -8.38 -50.92 -52.40
C ARG A 445 -7.58 -52.17 -52.74
N LEU A 446 -7.98 -52.97 -53.79
CA LEU A 446 -7.23 -54.15 -54.26
C LEU A 446 -6.00 -53.76 -55.09
N ALA A 447 -5.85 -52.48 -55.49
CA ALA A 447 -4.70 -52.03 -56.27
C ALA A 447 -3.39 -52.10 -55.41
N ALA A 448 -2.29 -52.46 -56.02
CA ALA A 448 -1.02 -52.64 -55.35
C ALA A 448 -0.55 -51.38 -54.57
N LEU A 449 -0.85 -50.19 -55.06
CA LEU A 449 -0.54 -48.92 -54.39
C LEU A 449 -1.36 -48.72 -53.11
N GLU A 450 -2.62 -49.16 -53.08
CA GLU A 450 -3.46 -49.09 -51.90
C GLU A 450 -3.08 -50.11 -50.82
N ARG A 451 -2.56 -51.31 -51.25
CA ARG A 451 -1.98 -52.26 -50.30
C ARG A 451 -0.79 -51.68 -49.55
N GLN A 452 0.13 -50.96 -50.24
CA GLN A 452 1.26 -50.29 -49.60
C GLN A 452 0.81 -49.23 -48.57
N LYS A 453 -0.27 -48.51 -48.86
CA LYS A 453 -0.86 -47.56 -47.90
C LYS A 453 -1.40 -48.26 -46.65
N ILE A 454 -2.08 -49.38 -46.76
CA ILE A 454 -2.59 -50.17 -45.66
C ILE A 454 -1.46 -50.69 -44.77
N VAL A 455 -0.35 -51.21 -45.40
CA VAL A 455 0.82 -51.65 -44.67
C VAL A 455 1.45 -50.43 -43.90
N ALA A 456 1.66 -49.32 -44.59
CA ALA A 456 2.23 -48.10 -43.95
C ALA A 456 1.36 -47.59 -42.80
N GLU A 457 0.02 -47.55 -42.97
CA GLU A 457 -0.93 -47.19 -41.91
C GLU A 457 -0.84 -48.15 -40.70
N HIS A 458 -0.75 -49.45 -40.96
CA HIS A 458 -0.62 -50.45 -39.90
C HIS A 458 0.68 -50.27 -39.13
N ASP A 459 1.83 -50.07 -39.79
CA ASP A 459 3.12 -49.89 -39.17
C ASP A 459 3.20 -48.61 -38.36
N GLU A 460 2.62 -47.51 -38.87
CA GLU A 460 2.47 -46.24 -38.12
C GLU A 460 1.64 -46.43 -36.85
N LEU A 461 0.50 -47.13 -36.94
CA LEU A 461 -0.36 -47.43 -35.79
C LEU A 461 0.33 -48.33 -34.77
N GLN A 462 1.12 -49.32 -35.23
CA GLN A 462 1.88 -50.20 -34.37
C GLN A 462 2.99 -49.42 -33.59
N ALA A 463 3.63 -48.45 -34.24
CA ALA A 463 4.56 -47.55 -33.59
C ALA A 463 3.87 -46.70 -32.50
N LYS A 464 2.69 -46.12 -32.83
CA LYS A 464 1.89 -45.37 -31.87
C LYS A 464 1.41 -46.21 -30.68
N ILE A 465 0.96 -47.45 -30.93
CA ILE A 465 0.58 -48.41 -29.88
C ILE A 465 1.74 -48.66 -28.93
N ASN A 466 2.93 -48.87 -29.45
CA ASN A 466 4.17 -49.08 -28.64
C ASN A 466 4.49 -47.84 -27.83
N GLU A 467 4.35 -46.63 -28.42
CA GLU A 467 4.57 -45.36 -27.72
C GLU A 467 3.55 -45.15 -26.60
N TYR A 468 2.25 -45.36 -26.86
CA TYR A 468 1.21 -45.22 -25.84
C TYR A 468 1.41 -46.19 -24.68
N ASN A 469 1.76 -47.43 -24.95
CA ASN A 469 2.10 -48.40 -23.91
C ASN A 469 3.32 -47.99 -23.10
N ALA A 470 4.35 -47.39 -23.72
CA ALA A 470 5.52 -46.87 -23.02
C ALA A 470 5.17 -45.65 -22.15
N ILE A 471 4.23 -44.79 -22.56
CA ILE A 471 3.71 -43.66 -21.76
C ILE A 471 2.95 -44.21 -20.55
N LEU A 472 2.05 -45.15 -20.73
CA LEU A 472 1.24 -45.74 -19.66
C LEU A 472 2.10 -46.44 -18.61
N ALA A 473 3.18 -47.09 -19.03
CA ALA A 473 4.12 -47.79 -18.14
C ALA A 473 5.09 -46.89 -17.36
N SER A 474 5.23 -45.60 -17.74
CA SER A 474 6.26 -44.72 -17.19
C SER A 474 5.68 -43.40 -16.61
N PRO A 475 5.57 -43.32 -15.27
CA PRO A 475 5.17 -42.06 -14.63
C PRO A 475 6.09 -40.86 -14.97
N GLY A 476 7.36 -41.12 -15.21
CA GLY A 476 8.34 -40.11 -15.64
C GLY A 476 8.00 -39.51 -17.01
N LYS A 477 7.60 -40.35 -17.99
CA LYS A 477 7.15 -39.88 -19.30
C LYS A 477 5.85 -39.09 -19.22
N GLN A 478 4.91 -39.49 -18.36
CA GLN A 478 3.65 -38.78 -18.15
C GLN A 478 3.93 -37.36 -17.65
N ARG A 479 4.79 -37.18 -16.64
CA ARG A 479 5.23 -35.87 -16.13
C ARG A 479 5.94 -35.04 -17.18
N GLN A 480 6.81 -35.67 -17.98
CA GLN A 480 7.52 -34.97 -19.06
C GLN A 480 6.52 -34.41 -20.09
N ILE A 481 5.50 -35.18 -20.50
CA ILE A 481 4.48 -34.70 -21.45
C ILE A 481 3.72 -33.50 -20.86
N VAL A 482 3.31 -33.54 -19.59
CA VAL A 482 2.67 -32.41 -18.92
C VAL A 482 3.57 -31.16 -18.96
N SER A 483 4.86 -31.32 -18.66
CA SER A 483 5.84 -30.22 -18.68
C SER A 483 6.02 -29.62 -20.07
N GLU A 484 6.15 -30.46 -21.11
CA GLU A 484 6.31 -30.02 -22.50
C GLU A 484 5.05 -29.29 -23.00
N GLU A 485 3.87 -29.81 -22.73
CA GLU A 485 2.60 -29.18 -23.09
C GLU A 485 2.37 -27.86 -22.39
N LEU A 486 2.76 -27.75 -21.08
CA LEU A 486 2.69 -26.51 -20.33
C LEU A 486 3.67 -25.47 -20.91
N ASN A 487 4.88 -25.88 -21.33
CA ASN A 487 5.87 -24.99 -21.96
C ASN A 487 5.29 -24.35 -23.24
N VAL A 488 4.67 -25.14 -24.10
CA VAL A 488 4.03 -24.63 -25.35
C VAL A 488 2.97 -23.56 -25.02
N ILE A 489 2.20 -23.76 -23.95
CA ILE A 489 1.19 -22.81 -23.50
C ILE A 489 1.87 -21.51 -23.00
N VAL A 490 2.93 -21.62 -22.22
CA VAL A 490 3.70 -20.47 -21.69
C VAL A 490 4.37 -19.67 -22.81
N GLU A 491 4.95 -20.35 -23.79
CA GLU A 491 5.56 -19.67 -24.96
C GLU A 491 4.50 -18.90 -25.78
N LYS A 492 3.30 -19.45 -25.90
CA LYS A 492 2.22 -18.86 -26.71
C LYS A 492 1.46 -17.73 -26.00
N PHE A 493 1.21 -17.87 -24.70
CA PHE A 493 0.29 -17.01 -23.94
C PHE A 493 0.96 -16.32 -22.73
N GLY A 494 2.20 -16.63 -22.40
CA GLY A 494 2.92 -16.00 -21.30
C GLY A 494 3.27 -14.56 -21.61
N ASP A 495 2.89 -13.66 -20.72
CA ASP A 495 3.21 -12.23 -20.73
C ASP A 495 4.04 -11.81 -19.50
N ASP A 496 4.49 -10.58 -19.49
CA ASP A 496 5.24 -10.03 -18.38
C ASP A 496 4.31 -9.69 -17.21
N ARG A 497 4.89 -9.65 -16.01
CA ARG A 497 4.18 -9.25 -14.79
C ARG A 497 3.65 -7.82 -14.92
N ARG A 498 2.39 -7.61 -14.54
CA ARG A 498 1.73 -6.30 -14.50
C ARG A 498 1.94 -5.61 -13.15
N SER A 499 1.70 -6.33 -12.05
CA SER A 499 1.89 -5.78 -10.69
C SER A 499 3.36 -5.75 -10.30
N LYS A 500 3.84 -4.61 -9.75
CA LYS A 500 5.22 -4.44 -9.27
C LYS A 500 5.30 -4.74 -7.77
N LEU A 501 6.25 -5.58 -7.38
CA LEU A 501 6.53 -5.85 -5.97
C LEU A 501 7.48 -4.80 -5.43
N VAL A 502 7.08 -4.10 -4.37
CA VAL A 502 7.89 -3.07 -3.71
C VAL A 502 8.12 -3.43 -2.25
N PRO A 503 9.28 -3.07 -1.67
CA PRO A 503 9.53 -3.25 -0.25
C PRO A 503 8.46 -2.54 0.59
N PHE A 504 8.28 -3.01 1.83
CA PHE A 504 7.44 -2.32 2.80
C PHE A 504 8.23 -1.14 3.36
N ASP A 505 7.73 0.08 3.15
CA ASP A 505 8.39 1.33 3.57
C ASP A 505 8.19 1.65 5.07
N GLY A 506 7.55 0.74 5.81
CA GLY A 506 7.08 0.98 7.18
C GLY A 506 5.63 1.49 7.22
N ASP A 507 5.06 1.50 8.42
CA ASP A 507 3.74 2.11 8.62
C ASP A 507 3.87 3.64 8.47
N MET A 508 2.95 4.28 7.76
CA MET A 508 2.88 5.74 7.67
C MET A 508 2.72 6.34 9.06
N SER A 509 3.70 7.13 9.49
CA SER A 509 3.63 7.88 10.73
C SER A 509 2.66 9.05 10.60
N ILE A 510 2.24 9.62 11.72
CA ILE A 510 1.43 10.86 11.70
C ILE A 510 2.20 11.98 11.03
N GLU A 511 3.52 11.99 11.16
CA GLU A 511 4.42 12.98 10.55
C GLU A 511 4.39 12.95 9.02
N ASP A 512 4.31 11.76 8.41
CA ASP A 512 4.23 11.61 6.95
C ASP A 512 2.94 12.21 6.34
N LEU A 513 1.96 12.50 7.17
CA LEU A 513 0.66 13.08 6.79
C LEU A 513 0.59 14.60 6.99
N ILE A 514 1.64 15.20 7.56
CA ILE A 514 1.71 16.62 7.89
C ILE A 514 2.83 17.24 7.05
N ALA A 515 2.56 18.39 6.42
CA ALA A 515 3.60 19.13 5.70
C ALA A 515 4.67 19.64 6.67
N GLU A 516 5.93 19.51 6.29
CA GLU A 516 7.02 20.18 6.98
C GLU A 516 7.00 21.66 6.55
N GLU A 517 6.56 22.53 7.44
CA GLU A 517 6.43 23.97 7.22
C GLU A 517 7.10 24.71 8.37
N ASP A 518 7.66 25.88 8.06
CA ASP A 518 8.14 26.79 9.08
C ASP A 518 6.97 27.45 9.79
N ILE A 519 7.02 27.43 11.10
CA ILE A 519 6.00 27.97 11.98
C ILE A 519 6.61 28.90 13.02
N VAL A 520 5.84 29.88 13.45
CA VAL A 520 6.14 30.73 14.61
C VAL A 520 5.42 30.17 15.83
N VAL A 521 6.18 29.82 16.85
CA VAL A 521 5.65 29.40 18.14
C VAL A 521 5.60 30.60 19.07
N THR A 522 4.42 30.85 19.63
CA THR A 522 4.21 31.95 20.60
C THR A 522 3.69 31.39 21.90
N ILE A 523 4.33 31.72 23.00
CA ILE A 523 3.94 31.27 24.34
C ILE A 523 3.89 32.48 25.27
N SER A 524 2.77 32.62 25.96
CA SER A 524 2.61 33.69 26.94
C SER A 524 3.03 33.23 28.34
N ARG A 525 3.35 34.16 29.21
CA ARG A 525 3.64 33.94 30.64
C ARG A 525 2.48 33.27 31.37
N GLY A 526 1.26 33.55 30.95
CA GLY A 526 0.05 32.86 31.43
C GLY A 526 -0.12 31.42 30.92
N GLY A 527 0.86 30.85 30.20
CA GLY A 527 0.86 29.47 29.73
C GLY A 527 0.02 29.24 28.48
N TYR A 528 -0.36 30.28 27.72
CA TYR A 528 -1.06 30.09 26.43
C TYR A 528 -0.08 29.89 25.31
N VAL A 529 -0.27 28.81 24.56
CA VAL A 529 0.61 28.39 23.46
C VAL A 529 -0.17 28.35 22.16
N LYS A 530 0.46 28.75 21.07
CA LYS A 530 -0.03 28.60 19.70
C LYS A 530 1.12 28.45 18.71
N ARG A 531 0.82 27.88 17.56
CA ARG A 531 1.63 27.97 16.34
C ARG A 531 0.90 28.79 15.28
N THR A 532 1.64 29.54 14.49
CA THR A 532 1.14 30.35 13.38
C THR A 532 2.05 30.15 12.19
N LYS A 533 1.53 30.11 10.98
CA LYS A 533 2.38 30.02 9.78
C LYS A 533 3.23 31.27 9.65
N THR A 534 4.49 31.11 9.23
CA THR A 534 5.42 32.26 9.01
C THR A 534 4.87 33.25 8.00
N ASP A 535 4.06 32.78 7.03
CA ASP A 535 3.44 33.64 6.01
C ASP A 535 2.50 34.70 6.58
N ASP A 536 1.87 34.42 7.72
CA ASP A 536 1.01 35.38 8.43
C ASP A 536 1.79 36.54 9.05
N TYR A 537 3.12 36.45 9.14
CA TYR A 537 4.05 37.47 9.67
C TYR A 537 4.81 38.23 8.57
N ARG A 538 4.52 37.99 7.25
CA ARG A 538 5.20 38.72 6.17
C ARG A 538 5.10 40.24 6.31
N SER A 539 6.23 40.91 6.08
CA SER A 539 6.46 42.31 6.31
C SER A 539 5.53 43.24 5.54
N GLN A 540 4.98 44.25 6.24
CA GLN A 540 4.30 45.38 5.60
C GLN A 540 5.34 46.40 5.11
N LYS A 541 5.15 46.94 3.91
CA LYS A 541 6.01 48.02 3.35
C LYS A 541 6.10 49.21 4.26
N ARG A 542 7.24 49.94 4.22
CA ARG A 542 7.52 51.17 4.98
C ARG A 542 6.30 52.12 5.00
N GLY A 543 5.86 52.51 6.22
CA GLY A 543 4.76 53.44 6.43
C GLY A 543 3.46 52.86 6.99
N GLY A 544 3.40 51.51 7.23
CA GLY A 544 2.26 50.85 7.89
C GLY A 544 2.26 51.17 9.40
N LYS A 545 1.07 51.35 9.99
CA LYS A 545 0.88 51.33 11.46
C LYS A 545 1.20 49.90 11.91
N GLY A 546 2.18 49.78 12.84
CA GLY A 546 2.60 48.48 13.39
C GLY A 546 1.40 47.57 13.71
N VAL A 547 1.52 46.29 13.44
CA VAL A 547 0.43 45.32 13.62
C VAL A 547 0.45 44.85 15.07
N ARG A 548 -0.72 44.88 15.72
CA ARG A 548 -0.91 44.35 17.07
C ARG A 548 -0.65 42.84 17.03
N GLY A 549 0.22 42.36 17.89
CA GLY A 549 0.37 40.94 18.21
C GLY A 549 -0.89 40.39 18.92
N THR A 550 -0.79 39.18 19.42
CA THR A 550 -1.82 38.41 20.12
C THR A 550 -2.70 39.26 21.05
N LYS A 551 -4.04 39.07 20.99
CA LYS A 551 -4.95 39.59 22.02
C LYS A 551 -4.77 38.84 23.33
N LEU A 552 -3.88 39.31 24.19
CA LEU A 552 -3.63 38.80 25.54
C LEU A 552 -4.66 39.38 26.53
N LYS A 553 -4.83 38.78 27.73
CA LYS A 553 -5.50 39.39 28.85
C LYS A 553 -4.69 40.62 29.31
N GLU A 554 -5.32 41.55 30.01
CA GLU A 554 -4.68 42.84 30.44
C GLU A 554 -3.36 42.66 31.20
N ASP A 555 -3.06 41.45 31.77
CA ASP A 555 -1.90 41.13 32.55
C ASP A 555 -1.01 39.99 31.98
N ASP A 556 -1.25 39.52 30.75
CA ASP A 556 -0.49 38.44 30.13
C ASP A 556 0.51 38.96 29.09
N ILE A 557 1.71 38.37 29.01
CA ILE A 557 2.84 38.86 28.20
C ILE A 557 3.36 37.66 27.39
N VAL A 558 3.78 37.89 26.15
CA VAL A 558 4.53 36.87 25.36
C VAL A 558 5.89 36.66 25.99
N ASP A 559 6.18 35.47 26.43
CA ASP A 559 7.42 35.11 27.12
C ASP A 559 8.41 34.41 26.17
N HIS A 560 7.91 33.53 25.31
CA HIS A 560 8.70 32.83 24.29
C HIS A 560 8.12 33.07 22.90
N PHE A 561 8.96 33.44 21.96
CA PHE A 561 8.65 33.68 20.56
C PHE A 561 9.79 33.21 19.69
N PHE A 562 9.63 32.16 18.92
CA PHE A 562 10.67 31.58 18.07
C PHE A 562 10.13 30.91 16.86
N VAL A 563 10.96 30.76 15.81
CA VAL A 563 10.65 30.01 14.59
C VAL A 563 11.09 28.56 14.75
N SER A 564 10.26 27.64 14.31
CA SER A 564 10.53 26.21 14.30
C SER A 564 9.87 25.57 13.09
N THR A 565 10.13 24.28 12.82
CA THR A 565 9.38 23.54 11.82
C THR A 565 8.30 22.68 12.49
N THR A 566 7.26 22.33 11.74
CA THR A 566 6.15 21.46 12.24
C THR A 566 6.65 20.14 12.81
N HIS A 567 7.75 19.57 12.27
CA HIS A 567 8.28 18.26 12.67
C HIS A 567 9.28 18.28 13.82
N HIS A 568 9.73 19.46 14.29
CA HIS A 568 10.66 19.56 15.42
C HIS A 568 10.01 19.10 16.73
N TRP A 569 10.82 18.54 17.62
CA TRP A 569 10.47 18.35 19.00
C TRP A 569 10.59 19.67 19.75
N LEU A 570 9.60 20.00 20.55
CA LEU A 570 9.64 21.09 21.52
C LEU A 570 9.78 20.48 22.91
N LEU A 571 10.85 20.84 23.59
CA LEU A 571 11.15 20.41 24.96
C LEU A 571 10.76 21.56 25.90
N PHE A 572 9.74 21.35 26.73
CA PHE A 572 9.22 22.32 27.68
C PHE A 572 9.82 22.05 29.05
N PHE A 573 10.73 22.88 29.48
CA PHE A 573 11.34 22.81 30.83
C PHE A 573 10.51 23.64 31.77
N THR A 574 10.21 23.10 32.97
CA THR A 574 9.40 23.78 33.97
C THR A 574 10.27 24.28 35.14
N ASN A 575 9.79 25.31 35.80
CA ASN A 575 10.43 25.86 37.01
C ASN A 575 10.62 24.79 38.10
N LYS A 576 9.84 23.68 38.09
CA LYS A 576 9.96 22.54 39.00
C LYS A 576 10.99 21.52 38.57
N GLY A 577 11.83 21.83 37.57
CA GLY A 577 12.90 20.95 37.09
C GLY A 577 12.44 19.72 36.34
N ARG A 578 11.29 19.77 35.73
CA ARG A 578 10.76 18.71 34.83
C ARG A 578 10.86 19.15 33.39
N VAL A 579 10.86 18.16 32.48
CA VAL A 579 10.76 18.39 31.05
C VAL A 579 9.63 17.57 30.45
N TYR A 580 8.85 18.18 29.59
CA TYR A 580 7.79 17.63 28.77
C TYR A 580 8.18 17.78 27.31
N ARG A 581 7.68 16.90 26.45
CA ARG A 581 7.93 17.02 25.00
C ARG A 581 6.64 16.96 24.21
N ALA A 582 6.59 17.70 23.15
CA ALA A 582 5.56 17.63 22.12
C ALA A 582 6.17 17.87 20.75
N LYS A 583 5.57 17.33 19.71
CA LYS A 583 5.90 17.76 18.35
C LYS A 583 5.29 19.14 18.07
N ALA A 584 5.98 19.96 17.31
CA ALA A 584 5.50 21.30 17.03
C ALA A 584 4.15 21.33 16.29
N TYR A 585 3.86 20.27 15.49
CA TYR A 585 2.55 20.12 14.86
C TYR A 585 1.40 19.81 15.84
N GLU A 586 1.69 19.36 17.05
CA GLU A 586 0.66 19.09 18.09
C GLU A 586 0.17 20.39 18.74
N LEU A 587 0.93 21.50 18.61
CA LEU A 587 0.48 22.78 19.09
C LEU A 587 -0.75 23.27 18.31
N PRO A 588 -1.68 23.99 18.98
CA PRO A 588 -2.87 24.51 18.33
C PRO A 588 -2.50 25.51 17.23
N ASP A 589 -3.00 25.24 16.02
CA ASP A 589 -2.91 26.16 14.89
C ASP A 589 -3.86 27.32 15.11
N ALA A 590 -3.36 28.53 15.10
CA ALA A 590 -4.15 29.71 15.38
C ALA A 590 -3.59 30.94 14.66
N GLY A 591 -4.47 31.76 14.14
CA GLY A 591 -4.10 33.01 13.50
C GLY A 591 -3.37 33.96 14.46
N ARG A 592 -2.65 34.95 13.91
CA ARG A 592 -1.79 35.87 14.64
C ARG A 592 -2.50 36.56 15.83
N ASP A 593 -3.76 36.94 15.65
CA ASP A 593 -4.55 37.65 16.67
C ASP A 593 -5.20 36.73 17.72
N ALA A 594 -5.17 35.42 17.51
CA ALA A 594 -5.79 34.45 18.41
C ALA A 594 -4.93 34.24 19.67
N ARG A 595 -5.58 33.92 20.78
CA ARG A 595 -4.93 33.71 22.08
C ARG A 595 -4.20 32.37 22.17
N GLY A 596 -4.60 31.32 21.40
CA GLY A 596 -4.11 29.95 21.54
C GLY A 596 -4.81 29.17 22.66
N GLN A 597 -4.23 28.06 23.08
CA GLN A 597 -4.71 27.20 24.15
C GLN A 597 -3.73 27.18 25.32
N HIS A 598 -4.23 26.93 26.51
CA HIS A 598 -3.37 26.79 27.68
C HIS A 598 -2.57 25.46 27.59
N VAL A 599 -1.28 25.53 27.87
CA VAL A 599 -0.34 24.40 27.76
C VAL A 599 -0.75 23.18 28.60
N ALA A 600 -1.42 23.38 29.74
CA ALA A 600 -1.98 22.30 30.56
C ALA A 600 -3.05 21.44 29.83
N ASN A 601 -3.60 21.92 28.73
CA ASN A 601 -4.51 21.11 27.88
C ASN A 601 -3.73 20.17 26.93
N LEU A 602 -2.44 20.43 26.72
CA LEU A 602 -1.58 19.65 25.82
C LEU A 602 -0.61 18.76 26.63
N LEU A 603 -0.07 19.28 27.71
CA LEU A 603 0.94 18.64 28.54
C LEU A 603 0.40 18.46 29.97
N ALA A 604 0.65 17.27 30.55
CA ALA A 604 0.18 16.93 31.89
C ALA A 604 1.04 17.63 32.98
N PHE A 605 1.03 18.96 33.03
CA PHE A 605 1.72 19.75 34.04
C PHE A 605 1.18 19.43 35.42
N GLN A 606 2.06 19.46 36.41
CA GLN A 606 1.68 19.39 37.81
C GLN A 606 1.14 20.74 38.30
N PRO A 607 0.42 20.78 39.42
CA PRO A 607 0.00 22.06 40.01
C PRO A 607 1.19 23.00 40.22
N ASP A 608 1.00 24.27 39.87
CA ASP A 608 1.98 25.35 40.03
C ASP A 608 3.27 25.19 39.16
N GLU A 609 3.26 24.31 38.15
CA GLU A 609 4.33 24.30 37.15
C GLU A 609 4.14 25.43 36.13
N GLN A 610 5.23 26.15 35.88
CA GLN A 610 5.32 27.18 34.82
C GLN A 610 6.47 26.84 33.88
N ILE A 611 6.34 27.27 32.64
CA ILE A 611 7.41 27.10 31.65
C ILE A 611 8.58 28.02 32.05
N ALA A 612 9.77 27.46 32.19
CA ALA A 612 11.00 28.19 32.45
C ALA A 612 11.82 28.39 31.16
N GLU A 613 11.84 27.36 30.31
CA GLU A 613 12.60 27.43 29.04
C GLU A 613 11.99 26.45 28.02
N ILE A 614 12.20 26.74 26.74
CA ILE A 614 11.74 25.88 25.64
C ILE A 614 12.87 25.76 24.62
N LEU A 615 13.15 24.50 24.25
CA LEU A 615 14.10 24.19 23.19
C LEU A 615 13.41 23.48 22.04
N ALA A 616 13.64 23.98 20.83
CA ALA A 616 13.24 23.30 19.60
C ALA A 616 14.43 22.48 19.07
N ILE A 617 14.24 21.17 18.90
CA ILE A 617 15.26 20.26 18.37
C ILE A 617 14.68 19.43 17.23
N ARG A 618 15.47 19.22 16.19
CA ARG A 618 15.11 18.34 15.09
C ARG A 618 15.00 16.89 15.59
N ASP A 619 16.04 16.46 16.29
CA ASP A 619 16.19 15.14 16.89
C ASP A 619 17.10 15.23 18.12
N TYR A 620 17.28 14.11 18.84
CA TYR A 620 18.16 14.06 20.03
C TYR A 620 19.66 13.92 19.70
N ASP A 621 20.03 14.00 18.43
CA ASP A 621 21.42 14.10 17.94
C ASP A 621 21.82 15.56 17.61
N ALA A 622 20.89 16.51 17.75
CA ALA A 622 21.11 17.93 17.46
C ALA A 622 22.27 18.54 18.27
N ALA A 623 22.55 18.05 19.47
CA ALA A 623 23.70 18.39 20.26
C ALA A 623 24.11 17.22 21.17
N PRO A 624 25.41 17.11 21.57
CA PRO A 624 25.83 16.03 22.46
C PRO A 624 25.28 16.20 23.89
N TYR A 625 25.11 17.42 24.37
CA TYR A 625 24.72 17.70 25.74
C TYR A 625 23.67 18.81 25.84
N LEU A 626 22.92 18.73 26.93
CA LEU A 626 22.03 19.77 27.41
C LEU A 626 22.57 20.29 28.77
N VAL A 627 22.66 21.59 28.93
CA VAL A 627 22.98 22.24 30.23
C VAL A 627 21.73 22.91 30.77
N LEU A 628 21.46 22.69 32.05
CA LEU A 628 20.41 23.31 32.83
C LEU A 628 21.02 24.22 33.90
N ALA A 629 20.36 25.35 34.15
CA ALA A 629 20.76 26.29 35.21
C ALA A 629 19.59 26.60 36.14
N THR A 630 19.87 26.67 37.43
CA THR A 630 18.90 27.03 38.45
C THR A 630 19.12 28.45 38.96
N LYS A 631 18.09 29.06 39.50
CA LYS A 631 18.09 30.38 40.12
C LYS A 631 19.11 30.49 41.25
N GLY A 632 19.32 29.41 42.00
CA GLY A 632 20.38 29.29 43.03
C GLY A 632 21.80 29.12 42.49
N GLY A 633 21.99 29.15 41.15
CA GLY A 633 23.33 29.14 40.51
C GLY A 633 23.91 27.74 40.35
N LEU A 634 23.13 26.68 40.45
CA LEU A 634 23.57 25.35 40.09
C LEU A 634 23.49 25.17 38.57
N VAL A 635 24.46 24.44 38.00
CA VAL A 635 24.46 24.06 36.60
C VAL A 635 24.64 22.56 36.47
N LYS A 636 24.01 21.97 35.42
CA LYS A 636 24.06 20.55 35.19
C LYS A 636 24.18 20.24 33.72
N LYS A 637 25.20 19.46 33.32
CA LYS A 637 25.37 18.94 31.97
C LYS A 637 24.90 17.47 31.90
N THR A 638 24.05 17.16 30.95
CA THR A 638 23.50 15.81 30.74
C THR A 638 23.51 15.48 29.24
N PRO A 639 23.83 14.24 28.80
CA PRO A 639 23.66 13.85 27.40
C PRO A 639 22.22 14.11 26.93
N LEU A 640 22.04 14.73 25.75
CA LEU A 640 20.71 15.08 25.24
C LEU A 640 19.84 13.86 25.06
N LYS A 641 20.41 12.73 24.64
CA LYS A 641 19.71 11.44 24.48
C LYS A 641 19.06 10.93 25.76
N ASP A 642 19.51 11.32 26.94
CA ASP A 642 18.90 10.89 28.21
C ASP A 642 17.49 11.48 28.40
N TYR A 643 17.14 12.50 27.63
CA TYR A 643 15.82 13.13 27.63
C TYR A 643 14.84 12.54 26.62
N ASP A 644 15.28 11.61 25.76
CA ASP A 644 14.39 10.88 24.86
C ASP A 644 13.53 9.88 25.64
N SER A 645 12.36 10.32 26.04
CA SER A 645 11.42 9.50 26.82
C SER A 645 10.00 9.62 26.28
N PRO A 646 9.32 8.49 25.99
CA PRO A 646 7.94 8.49 25.49
C PRO A 646 6.88 8.81 26.56
N ARG A 647 7.28 9.16 27.80
CA ARG A 647 6.34 9.38 28.90
C ARG A 647 5.61 10.71 28.76
N SER A 648 4.29 10.67 28.58
CA SER A 648 3.42 11.85 28.45
C SER A 648 3.35 12.71 29.74
N GLY A 649 3.57 12.12 30.90
CA GLY A 649 3.59 12.82 32.20
C GLY A 649 4.88 13.56 32.52
N GLY A 650 5.75 13.76 31.53
CA GLY A 650 7.04 14.40 31.70
C GLY A 650 8.05 13.56 32.51
N VAL A 651 9.28 14.00 32.52
CA VAL A 651 10.37 13.36 33.26
C VAL A 651 11.16 14.39 34.07
N ILE A 652 11.77 13.96 35.13
CA ILE A 652 12.67 14.83 35.94
C ILE A 652 13.86 15.23 35.06
N ALA A 653 14.03 16.52 34.85
CA ALA A 653 15.16 17.09 34.14
C ALA A 653 16.34 17.43 35.08
N ILE A 654 16.04 17.94 36.27
CA ILE A 654 16.98 18.22 37.33
C ILE A 654 16.27 18.06 38.68
N ASN A 655 16.95 17.52 39.70
CA ASN A 655 16.46 17.55 41.08
C ASN A 655 16.84 18.87 41.70
N LEU A 656 15.86 19.72 41.99
CA LEU A 656 16.04 20.99 42.68
C LEU A 656 16.37 20.74 44.16
N ARG A 657 17.16 21.64 44.74
CA ARG A 657 17.52 21.66 46.15
C ARG A 657 16.80 22.79 46.85
N GLU A 658 16.61 22.68 48.13
CA GLU A 658 16.22 23.82 48.96
C GLU A 658 17.34 24.84 48.96
N THR A 659 17.01 26.12 48.85
CA THR A 659 17.90 27.24 48.95
C THR A 659 18.24 27.54 50.43
N GLU A 660 19.25 28.39 50.72
CA GLU A 660 19.66 28.71 52.09
C GLU A 660 18.54 29.36 52.92
N ASP A 661 17.53 29.94 52.28
CA ASP A 661 16.36 30.56 52.90
C ASP A 661 15.18 29.60 53.11
N GLY A 662 15.35 28.32 52.75
CA GLY A 662 14.31 27.25 52.92
C GLY A 662 13.24 27.24 51.81
N SER A 663 13.40 27.98 50.72
CA SER A 663 12.57 27.88 49.54
C SER A 663 13.14 26.84 48.57
N ASP A 664 12.28 26.25 47.76
CA ASP A 664 12.72 25.39 46.65
C ASP A 664 13.45 26.24 45.57
N ASP A 665 14.58 25.77 45.09
CA ASP A 665 15.26 26.35 43.94
C ASP A 665 14.41 26.22 42.68
N GLU A 666 14.57 27.05 41.68
CA GLU A 666 13.82 27.05 40.43
C GLU A 666 14.78 26.90 39.23
N LEU A 667 14.31 26.10 38.23
CA LEU A 667 14.99 26.07 36.94
C LEU A 667 14.71 27.37 36.17
N ILE A 668 15.73 27.97 35.58
CA ILE A 668 15.62 29.26 34.86
C ILE A 668 16.14 29.24 33.43
N GLY A 669 16.90 28.20 33.03
CA GLY A 669 17.42 28.12 31.68
C GLY A 669 17.87 26.74 31.29
N ALA A 670 17.82 26.47 30.00
CA ALA A 670 18.24 25.24 29.35
C ALA A 670 18.91 25.59 28.02
N GLU A 671 20.10 25.05 27.76
CA GLU A 671 20.86 25.32 26.55
C GLU A 671 21.50 24.07 25.98
N LEU A 672 21.50 23.96 24.64
CA LEU A 672 22.21 22.89 23.92
C LEU A 672 23.69 23.24 23.81
N VAL A 673 24.56 22.32 24.21
CA VAL A 673 26.01 22.61 24.27
C VAL A 673 26.86 21.44 23.75
N SER A 674 28.04 21.77 23.25
CA SER A 674 29.15 20.84 23.06
C SER A 674 30.11 20.92 24.27
N ALA A 675 31.10 20.03 24.34
CA ALA A 675 32.13 20.07 25.38
C ALA A 675 33.10 21.26 25.24
N GLU A 676 33.14 21.90 24.08
CA GLU A 676 34.04 23.04 23.77
C GLU A 676 33.39 24.39 23.91
N ASP A 677 32.06 24.45 24.14
CA ASP A 677 31.33 25.70 24.27
C ASP A 677 31.60 26.38 25.60
N ASP A 678 31.66 27.70 25.58
CA ASP A 678 31.72 28.52 26.76
C ASP A 678 30.32 28.90 27.23
N LEU A 679 30.09 28.78 28.52
CA LEU A 679 28.87 29.20 29.19
C LEU A 679 29.11 30.53 29.92
N LEU A 680 28.20 31.49 29.74
CA LEU A 680 28.17 32.74 30.44
C LEU A 680 26.93 32.81 31.33
N LEU A 681 27.15 32.84 32.64
CA LEU A 681 26.12 33.05 33.66
C LEU A 681 26.14 34.47 34.11
N ILE A 682 24.94 35.10 34.21
CA ILE A 682 24.81 36.51 34.65
C ILE A 682 23.76 36.57 35.74
N SER A 683 24.13 37.26 36.87
CA SER A 683 23.22 37.44 37.98
C SER A 683 22.38 38.73 37.88
N ARG A 684 21.30 38.80 38.62
CA ARG A 684 20.38 39.95 38.68
C ARG A 684 21.04 41.25 39.15
N LYS A 685 22.05 41.14 40.03
CA LYS A 685 22.89 42.27 40.46
C LYS A 685 24.13 42.48 39.59
N ALA A 686 24.10 41.97 38.34
CA ALA A 686 25.08 42.17 37.29
C ALA A 686 26.47 41.60 37.61
N GLN A 687 26.60 40.49 38.30
CA GLN A 687 27.83 39.69 38.29
C GLN A 687 27.78 38.70 37.13
N SER A 688 28.92 38.32 36.57
CA SER A 688 28.99 37.38 35.47
C SER A 688 30.18 36.42 35.60
N ILE A 689 30.00 35.16 35.19
CA ILE A 689 31.08 34.18 35.15
C ILE A 689 31.03 33.45 33.81
N ARG A 690 32.18 33.37 33.12
CA ARG A 690 32.33 32.61 31.88
C ARG A 690 33.26 31.45 32.13
N PHE A 691 32.85 30.22 31.74
CA PHE A 691 33.70 29.03 31.84
C PHE A 691 33.34 28.04 30.70
N THR A 692 34.32 27.23 30.27
CA THR A 692 34.12 26.26 29.21
C THR A 692 33.43 25.01 29.76
N ALA A 693 32.49 24.43 29.00
CA ALA A 693 31.67 23.26 29.38
C ALA A 693 32.44 21.93 29.17
N THR A 694 33.78 21.89 29.32
CA THR A 694 34.57 20.67 29.20
C THR A 694 34.12 19.62 30.22
N ASP A 695 34.42 18.36 29.98
CA ASP A 695 34.05 17.26 30.90
C ASP A 695 34.79 17.37 32.25
N ASP A 696 35.97 17.99 32.27
CA ASP A 696 36.71 18.26 33.49
C ASP A 696 36.09 19.40 34.31
N ALA A 697 35.69 20.50 33.63
CA ALA A 697 35.06 21.65 34.28
C ALA A 697 33.60 21.41 34.65
N LEU A 698 32.84 20.72 33.78
CA LEU A 698 31.44 20.40 33.98
C LEU A 698 31.17 18.93 33.56
N ARG A 699 31.39 18.01 34.49
CA ARG A 699 31.22 16.58 34.27
C ARG A 699 29.80 16.26 33.83
N PRO A 700 29.59 15.46 32.78
CA PRO A 700 28.26 14.93 32.42
C PRO A 700 27.65 14.13 33.58
N MET A 701 26.37 14.34 33.83
CA MET A 701 25.64 13.74 34.93
C MET A 701 24.29 13.18 34.43
N GLY A 702 23.80 12.16 35.12
CA GLY A 702 22.50 11.56 34.80
C GLY A 702 21.35 12.56 35.05
N ARG A 703 20.25 12.36 34.37
CA ARG A 703 19.07 13.24 34.34
C ARG A 703 18.53 13.60 35.74
N ALA A 704 18.44 12.65 36.65
CA ALA A 704 17.86 12.84 37.99
C ALA A 704 18.91 13.26 39.06
N THR A 705 19.81 14.15 38.71
CA THR A 705 20.80 14.74 39.65
C THR A 705 20.55 16.23 39.81
N SER A 706 21.13 16.84 40.89
CA SER A 706 20.92 18.26 41.21
C SER A 706 21.94 19.22 40.59
N GLY A 707 22.95 18.71 39.89
CA GLY A 707 24.01 19.55 39.33
C GLY A 707 25.09 19.98 40.31
N VAL A 708 25.93 20.89 39.88
CA VAL A 708 27.09 21.44 40.62
C VAL A 708 27.06 22.97 40.60
N LYS A 709 27.78 23.59 41.49
CA LYS A 709 27.82 25.07 41.62
C LYS A 709 28.45 25.70 40.39
N GLY A 710 27.69 26.49 39.63
CA GLY A 710 28.11 27.25 38.48
C GLY A 710 28.62 28.62 38.85
N MET A 711 27.88 29.32 39.74
CA MET A 711 28.19 30.66 40.21
C MET A 711 27.90 30.81 41.72
N SER A 712 28.67 31.65 42.44
CA SER A 712 28.38 32.06 43.80
C SER A 712 27.85 33.50 43.80
N PHE A 713 26.93 33.78 44.74
CA PHE A 713 26.24 35.04 44.82
C PHE A 713 26.69 35.83 46.07
N ARG A 714 26.47 37.14 46.01
CA ARG A 714 26.43 38.02 47.17
C ARG A 714 25.04 37.96 47.78
N GLU A 715 24.90 38.42 49.01
CA GLU A 715 23.65 38.45 49.73
C GLU A 715 22.49 39.07 48.91
N GLY A 716 21.39 38.35 48.77
CA GLY A 716 20.20 38.72 48.01
C GLY A 716 20.41 38.87 46.51
N ASP A 717 21.39 38.17 45.89
CA ASP A 717 21.55 38.04 44.44
C ASP A 717 21.16 36.63 43.97
N GLU A 718 20.70 36.50 42.73
CA GLU A 718 20.23 35.27 42.11
C GLU A 718 20.68 35.19 40.64
N LEU A 719 20.74 34.03 40.08
CA LEU A 719 21.02 33.86 38.66
C LEU A 719 19.86 34.40 37.80
N LEU A 720 20.18 35.21 36.79
CA LEU A 720 19.22 35.81 35.87
C LEU A 720 19.18 35.08 34.53
N SER A 721 20.33 34.73 33.96
CA SER A 721 20.44 34.08 32.67
C SER A 721 21.67 33.18 32.54
N MET A 722 21.58 32.18 31.71
CA MET A 722 22.67 31.38 31.21
C MET A 722 22.61 31.40 29.68
N ASN A 723 23.76 31.64 29.05
CA ASN A 723 23.85 31.69 27.60
C ASN A 723 25.10 30.95 27.11
N VAL A 724 25.03 30.35 25.92
CA VAL A 724 26.19 29.83 25.20
C VAL A 724 26.88 30.98 24.47
N VAL A 725 28.20 31.09 24.67
CA VAL A 725 29.00 32.14 24.07
C VAL A 725 29.55 31.70 22.72
N ARG A 726 29.47 32.58 21.73
CA ARG A 726 30.05 32.38 20.39
C ARG A 726 31.07 33.51 20.12
N PRO A 727 32.18 33.20 19.41
CA PRO A 727 33.15 34.26 19.02
C PRO A 727 32.47 35.34 18.16
N GLY A 728 32.83 36.60 18.41
CA GLY A 728 32.29 37.75 17.64
C GLY A 728 30.90 38.24 18.07
N THR A 729 30.32 37.68 19.12
CA THR A 729 29.02 38.08 19.63
C THR A 729 29.12 39.13 20.75
N PHE A 730 27.96 39.67 21.11
CA PHE A 730 27.85 40.68 22.17
C PHE A 730 26.95 40.21 23.30
N VAL A 731 27.24 40.60 24.51
CA VAL A 731 26.34 40.47 25.65
C VAL A 731 25.46 41.72 25.71
N PHE A 732 24.17 41.54 25.45
CA PHE A 732 23.17 42.60 25.57
C PHE A 732 22.49 42.50 26.93
N THR A 733 22.50 43.56 27.70
CA THR A 733 21.85 43.60 29.01
C THR A 733 20.89 44.75 29.08
N ALA A 734 19.74 44.55 29.73
CA ALA A 734 18.74 45.59 29.95
C ALA A 734 18.29 45.63 31.42
N THR A 735 17.93 46.83 31.89
CA THR A 735 17.43 47.07 33.24
C THR A 735 15.95 47.39 33.24
N ASP A 736 15.28 47.19 34.39
CA ASP A 736 13.88 47.54 34.60
C ASP A 736 13.60 49.03 34.45
N GLY A 737 14.61 49.87 34.65
CA GLY A 737 14.55 51.31 34.38
C GLY A 737 14.69 51.73 32.91
N GLY A 738 14.72 50.79 31.97
CA GLY A 738 14.75 51.07 30.52
C GLY A 738 16.12 51.42 29.95
N TYR A 739 17.19 51.04 30.58
CA TYR A 739 18.56 51.22 30.08
C TYR A 739 19.13 49.91 29.57
N ALA A 740 19.87 49.95 28.48
CA ALA A 740 20.51 48.79 27.89
C ALA A 740 21.96 49.10 27.45
N LYS A 741 22.74 48.06 27.30
CA LYS A 741 24.07 48.13 26.69
C LYS A 741 24.39 46.87 25.96
N ARG A 742 25.34 46.97 25.00
CA ARG A 742 26.03 45.80 24.42
C ARG A 742 27.50 45.85 24.77
N THR A 743 28.09 44.71 25.05
CA THR A 743 29.51 44.57 25.42
C THR A 743 30.06 43.36 24.66
N ALA A 744 31.20 43.52 24.02
CA ALA A 744 31.85 42.41 23.33
C ALA A 744 32.05 41.20 24.28
N VAL A 745 31.78 40.01 23.81
CA VAL A 745 31.92 38.77 24.58
C VAL A 745 33.35 38.56 25.06
N ASP A 746 34.35 39.07 24.32
CA ASP A 746 35.77 38.95 24.64
C ASP A 746 36.19 39.77 25.90
N ASP A 747 35.38 40.76 26.31
CA ASP A 747 35.57 41.47 27.57
C ASP A 747 35.29 40.56 28.78
N TYR A 748 34.64 39.39 28.61
CA TYR A 748 34.35 38.43 29.66
C TYR A 748 35.37 37.30 29.65
N ARG A 749 36.40 37.40 30.52
CA ARG A 749 37.44 36.38 30.62
C ARG A 749 36.91 35.02 31.05
N VAL A 750 37.46 33.95 30.51
CA VAL A 750 37.19 32.57 30.95
C VAL A 750 37.79 32.37 32.36
N GLN A 751 36.98 31.72 33.24
CA GLN A 751 37.35 31.53 34.66
C GLN A 751 36.95 30.08 35.07
N GLY A 752 37.39 29.66 36.25
CA GLY A 752 36.86 28.45 36.88
C GLY A 752 35.43 28.68 37.38
N ARG A 753 34.53 27.71 37.21
CA ARG A 753 33.13 27.78 37.69
C ARG A 753 33.05 27.91 39.23
N GLY A 754 31.91 28.36 39.74
CA GLY A 754 31.58 28.42 41.18
C GLY A 754 32.13 29.66 41.92
N GLY A 755 32.81 30.59 41.23
CA GLY A 755 33.28 31.86 41.80
C GLY A 755 32.19 32.94 41.82
N LEU A 756 32.52 34.12 42.39
CA LEU A 756 31.67 35.32 42.39
C LEU A 756 31.66 36.03 41.03
N GLY A 757 32.56 35.65 40.12
CA GLY A 757 32.69 36.24 38.78
C GLY A 757 33.17 37.66 38.75
N ILE A 758 32.85 38.39 37.66
CA ILE A 758 33.21 39.76 37.39
C ILE A 758 31.95 40.58 37.06
N LYS A 759 32.00 41.89 37.18
CA LYS A 759 30.85 42.75 36.86
C LYS A 759 30.51 42.71 35.39
N ALA A 760 29.23 42.50 35.08
CA ALA A 760 28.63 42.57 33.75
C ALA A 760 28.11 43.97 33.42
N ALA A 761 27.61 44.69 34.42
CA ALA A 761 27.13 46.08 34.30
C ALA A 761 27.37 46.82 35.62
N LYS A 762 27.41 48.17 35.57
CA LYS A 762 27.41 49.04 36.77
C LYS A 762 25.94 49.37 37.08
N ILE A 763 25.42 48.76 38.15
CA ILE A 763 24.06 49.02 38.64
C ILE A 763 24.06 50.29 39.44
N VAL A 764 23.08 51.15 39.20
CA VAL A 764 22.83 52.45 39.93
C VAL A 764 21.33 52.44 40.28
N GLU A 765 20.98 52.81 41.49
CA GLU A 765 19.59 52.75 41.99
C GLU A 765 18.57 53.42 41.07
N ASP A 766 18.95 54.59 40.49
CA ASP A 766 18.04 55.33 39.57
C ASP A 766 17.81 54.65 38.22
N ARG A 767 18.56 53.56 37.87
CA ARG A 767 18.46 52.85 36.60
C ARG A 767 17.94 51.41 36.75
N GLY A 768 17.69 51.01 37.97
CA GLY A 768 17.13 49.69 38.30
C GLY A 768 18.10 48.50 38.21
N SER A 769 17.57 47.29 38.35
CA SER A 769 18.28 45.99 38.30
C SER A 769 18.20 45.37 36.89
N LEU A 770 19.06 44.41 36.61
CA LEU A 770 18.98 43.68 35.34
C LEU A 770 17.67 42.84 35.28
N VAL A 771 16.98 42.91 34.16
CA VAL A 771 15.77 42.13 33.84
C VAL A 771 15.99 41.14 32.72
N GLY A 772 17.10 41.26 31.99
CA GLY A 772 17.48 40.29 30.95
C GLY A 772 18.92 40.49 30.52
N ALA A 773 19.55 39.41 30.14
CA ALA A 773 20.90 39.40 29.55
C ALA A 773 20.94 38.28 28.48
N LEU A 774 21.28 38.64 27.24
CA LEU A 774 21.28 37.76 26.06
C LEU A 774 22.62 37.83 25.33
N VAL A 775 23.09 36.76 24.77
CA VAL A 775 24.19 36.74 23.80
C VAL A 775 23.60 36.93 22.41
N VAL A 776 24.06 37.94 21.68
CA VAL A 776 23.47 38.41 20.43
C VAL A 776 24.53 38.74 19.38
N GLU A 777 24.16 38.72 18.12
CA GLU A 777 24.96 39.21 16.99
C GLU A 777 24.67 40.70 16.73
N GLU A 778 25.53 41.36 16.00
CA GLU A 778 25.36 42.80 15.70
C GLU A 778 24.15 43.10 14.85
N THR A 779 23.77 42.12 14.00
CA THR A 779 22.63 42.19 13.08
C THR A 779 21.30 41.84 13.74
N ASP A 780 21.34 41.29 14.94
CA ASP A 780 20.12 40.88 15.66
C ASP A 780 19.23 42.06 16.06
N GLU A 781 17.98 41.75 16.28
CA GLU A 781 16.98 42.66 16.85
C GLU A 781 16.52 42.14 18.20
N ILE A 782 16.31 43.08 19.12
CA ILE A 782 15.80 42.80 20.45
C ILE A 782 14.39 43.36 20.59
N LEU A 783 13.53 42.57 21.18
CA LEU A 783 12.21 42.96 21.66
C LEU A 783 12.33 43.27 23.17
N ALA A 784 12.06 44.51 23.54
CA ALA A 784 11.97 44.88 24.95
C ALA A 784 10.50 45.03 25.33
N ILE A 785 10.10 44.34 26.39
CA ILE A 785 8.70 44.22 26.83
C ILE A 785 8.53 45.04 28.11
N THR A 786 7.51 45.91 28.14
CA THR A 786 7.20 46.74 29.31
C THR A 786 6.03 46.19 30.12
N LEU A 787 5.95 46.55 31.40
CA LEU A 787 4.88 46.17 32.33
C LEU A 787 3.49 46.56 31.79
N GLY A 788 3.39 47.69 31.07
CA GLY A 788 2.17 48.13 30.43
C GLY A 788 1.80 47.37 29.17
N GLY A 789 2.47 46.26 28.81
CA GLY A 789 2.25 45.44 27.63
C GLY A 789 2.80 46.05 26.33
N GLY A 790 3.59 47.12 26.39
CA GLY A 790 4.28 47.68 25.25
C GLY A 790 5.46 46.83 24.83
N VAL A 791 5.62 46.59 23.53
CA VAL A 791 6.78 45.89 22.96
C VAL A 791 7.53 46.87 22.04
N ILE A 792 8.80 47.06 22.30
CA ILE A 792 9.68 47.91 21.51
C ILE A 792 10.72 47.02 20.82
N ARG A 793 10.86 47.19 19.53
CA ARG A 793 11.84 46.53 18.68
C ARG A 793 13.02 47.45 18.41
N THR A 794 14.23 47.03 18.72
CA THR A 794 15.47 47.77 18.54
C THR A 794 16.55 46.87 17.95
N ARG A 795 17.32 47.36 17.00
CA ARG A 795 18.47 46.64 16.47
C ARG A 795 19.64 46.71 17.47
N VAL A 796 20.39 45.61 17.59
CA VAL A 796 21.56 45.53 18.50
C VAL A 796 22.60 46.58 18.14
N ASN A 797 22.82 46.86 16.86
CA ASN A 797 23.78 47.86 16.39
C ASN A 797 23.37 49.31 16.75
N GLU A 798 22.12 49.62 17.03
CA GLU A 798 21.64 50.91 17.47
C GLU A 798 22.02 51.21 18.94
N VAL A 799 22.32 50.17 19.72
CA VAL A 799 22.79 50.29 21.09
C VAL A 799 24.30 50.37 21.10
N ARG A 800 24.86 51.48 21.59
CA ARG A 800 26.32 51.73 21.61
C ARG A 800 27.06 50.61 22.34
N GLU A 801 28.11 50.11 21.73
CA GLU A 801 29.07 49.21 22.38
C GLU A 801 29.80 49.94 23.51
N THR A 802 29.86 49.33 24.67
CA THR A 802 30.45 49.86 25.88
C THR A 802 31.12 48.75 26.67
N GLY A 803 32.18 49.13 27.39
CA GLY A 803 32.90 48.19 28.25
C GLY A 803 32.00 47.66 29.39
N ARG A 804 32.43 46.57 29.99
CA ARG A 804 31.72 45.78 30.95
C ARG A 804 31.22 46.52 32.19
N ASP A 805 32.06 47.40 32.83
CA ASP A 805 31.74 48.19 34.05
C ASP A 805 31.14 49.56 33.70
N THR A 806 30.07 49.60 32.85
CA THR A 806 29.35 50.80 32.43
C THR A 806 27.86 50.69 32.71
N MET A 807 27.16 51.86 32.72
CA MET A 807 25.74 51.96 33.11
C MET A 807 24.78 51.75 31.92
N GLY A 808 25.26 51.67 30.69
CA GLY A 808 24.44 51.62 29.49
C GLY A 808 23.81 52.94 29.05
N VAL A 809 23.04 52.87 27.96
CA VAL A 809 22.29 53.98 27.36
C VAL A 809 20.78 53.78 27.52
N GLN A 810 20.01 54.85 27.42
CA GLN A 810 18.54 54.72 27.47
C GLN A 810 18.03 54.00 26.21
N LEU A 811 17.37 52.89 26.44
CA LEU A 811 16.76 52.08 25.40
C LEU A 811 15.29 52.50 25.18
N ILE A 812 14.59 52.76 26.27
CA ILE A 812 13.15 53.05 26.30
C ILE A 812 12.90 54.26 27.19
N ASN A 813 12.02 55.12 26.74
CA ASN A 813 11.46 56.19 27.59
C ASN A 813 10.19 55.67 28.27
N LEU A 814 10.31 55.24 29.52
CA LEU A 814 9.23 54.65 30.31
C LEU A 814 8.26 55.73 30.86
N GLY A 815 6.97 55.42 30.81
CA GLY A 815 5.93 56.23 31.45
C GLY A 815 6.03 56.16 33.01
N LYS A 816 5.32 57.08 33.70
CA LYS A 816 5.21 56.99 35.18
C LYS A 816 4.55 55.65 35.55
N ARG A 817 5.21 54.82 36.32
CA ARG A 817 4.85 53.49 36.79
C ARG A 817 5.01 52.36 35.75
N ASP A 818 5.72 52.56 34.61
CA ASP A 818 6.08 51.50 33.69
C ASP A 818 7.54 51.04 33.95
N ALA A 819 7.82 49.79 33.65
CA ALA A 819 9.11 49.16 33.80
C ALA A 819 9.35 48.14 32.68
N VAL A 820 10.59 47.91 32.28
CA VAL A 820 10.93 46.79 31.42
C VAL A 820 10.86 45.51 32.25
N VAL A 821 10.11 44.50 31.78
CA VAL A 821 9.94 43.24 32.48
C VAL A 821 10.70 42.08 31.85
N GLY A 822 11.21 42.28 30.63
CA GLY A 822 12.02 41.26 29.94
C GLY A 822 12.50 41.72 28.57
N ILE A 823 13.48 41.00 28.05
CA ILE A 823 13.99 41.15 26.67
C ILE A 823 14.01 39.80 25.98
N ALA A 824 13.75 39.77 24.68
CA ALA A 824 13.83 38.59 23.85
C ALA A 824 14.52 38.91 22.51
N ARG A 825 15.23 37.93 21.92
CA ARG A 825 15.80 38.03 20.58
C ARG A 825 14.69 37.89 19.54
N ASN A 826 14.64 38.75 18.54
CA ASN A 826 13.71 38.63 17.43
C ASN A 826 14.29 37.71 16.34
N ALA A 827 13.72 36.55 16.17
CA ALA A 827 14.15 35.53 15.21
C ALA A 827 13.88 35.91 13.74
N GLU A 828 13.06 36.91 13.45
CA GLU A 828 12.71 37.33 12.08
C GLU A 828 13.85 38.00 11.30
N ALA A 829 14.78 38.67 12.01
CA ALA A 829 15.79 39.51 11.37
C ALA A 829 16.91 38.74 10.63
N GLY A 830 17.15 37.50 10.99
CA GLY A 830 18.22 36.68 10.36
C GLY A 830 17.92 36.22 8.93
N ARG A 831 16.67 36.13 8.55
CA ARG A 831 16.24 35.63 7.21
C ARG A 831 16.21 36.71 6.12
N GLU A 832 15.98 37.97 6.48
CA GLU A 832 16.07 39.08 5.49
C GLU A 832 17.51 39.28 4.97
N ALA A 833 18.53 38.80 5.69
CA ALA A 833 19.92 38.83 5.25
C ALA A 833 20.30 37.64 4.35
N GLU A 834 19.81 36.47 4.62
CA GLU A 834 20.06 35.26 3.80
C GLU A 834 19.29 35.24 2.44
N GLU A 835 18.08 35.82 2.39
CA GLU A 835 17.34 35.97 1.12
C GLU A 835 17.95 37.05 0.20
N VAL A 836 18.64 38.03 0.73
CA VAL A 836 19.35 39.05 -0.07
C VAL A 836 20.71 38.52 -0.61
N GLU A 837 21.39 37.63 0.11
CA GLU A 837 22.60 36.98 -0.38
C GLU A 837 22.29 35.88 -1.41
N GLY A 838 21.23 35.10 -1.22
CA GLY A 838 20.78 34.04 -2.17
C GLY A 838 20.25 34.59 -3.49
N THR A 839 19.69 35.81 -3.52
CA THR A 839 19.21 36.45 -4.77
C THR A 839 20.33 37.13 -5.54
N VAL A 840 21.42 37.47 -4.91
CA VAL A 840 22.58 38.08 -5.60
C VAL A 840 23.47 37.03 -6.26
N GLU A 841 23.56 35.81 -5.72
CA GLU A 841 24.29 34.69 -6.37
C GLU A 841 23.51 34.09 -7.54
N ALA A 842 22.18 34.09 -7.52
CA ALA A 842 21.34 33.56 -8.64
C ALA A 842 21.30 34.49 -9.88
N ASP A 843 21.49 35.81 -9.67
CA ASP A 843 21.54 36.78 -10.79
C ASP A 843 22.93 36.88 -11.47
N VAL A 844 24.00 36.35 -10.86
CA VAL A 844 25.34 36.36 -11.46
C VAL A 844 25.57 35.11 -12.33
N GLU A 845 25.00 33.97 -12.04
CA GLU A 845 25.10 32.76 -12.89
C GLU A 845 24.26 32.84 -14.17
N THR A 846 23.24 33.70 -14.22
CA THR A 846 22.36 33.82 -15.43
C THR A 846 22.89 34.81 -16.46
N VAL A 847 23.91 35.59 -16.17
CA VAL A 847 24.50 36.57 -17.11
C VAL A 847 25.72 36.03 -17.85
N GLU A 848 26.44 35.02 -17.33
CA GLU A 848 27.55 34.39 -18.03
C GLU A 848 27.16 33.34 -19.10
N ALA A 849 25.95 32.81 -19.08
CA ALA A 849 25.46 31.81 -20.02
C ALA A 849 24.82 32.40 -21.30
N ALA A 850 24.75 33.71 -21.44
CA ALA A 850 24.07 34.39 -22.58
C ALA A 850 24.97 34.96 -23.65
N VAL A 851 26.32 34.76 -23.62
CA VAL A 851 27.27 35.40 -24.53
C VAL A 851 27.95 34.45 -25.51
N GLU A 852 27.72 33.16 -25.46
CA GLU A 852 28.25 32.26 -26.51
C GLU A 852 27.14 31.64 -27.35
N GLY A 853 26.89 32.17 -28.53
CA GLY A 853 26.11 31.47 -29.56
C GLY A 853 25.27 32.28 -30.49
N THR A 854 25.88 33.21 -31.31
CA THR A 854 25.25 33.69 -32.51
C THR A 854 26.28 33.85 -33.60
N GLU A 855 26.33 32.93 -34.55
CA GLU A 855 26.71 33.20 -35.95
C GLU A 855 25.64 32.66 -36.90
N PRO A 856 25.34 33.38 -37.97
CA PRO A 856 24.20 33.09 -38.84
C PRO A 856 24.62 32.28 -40.08
N SER A 857 23.81 31.35 -40.51
CA SER A 857 23.88 30.84 -41.89
C SER A 857 22.54 30.98 -42.58
N ALA A 858 22.64 31.65 -43.68
CA ALA A 858 21.60 31.97 -44.66
C ALA A 858 21.31 30.80 -45.64
N GLY A 859 20.07 30.83 -46.18
CA GLY A 859 19.73 30.36 -47.50
C GLY A 859 19.23 28.93 -47.59
N GLU A 860 18.22 28.57 -48.22
CA GLU A 860 17.53 28.77 -49.46
C GLU A 860 16.36 27.79 -49.58
N HIS A 861 15.28 28.26 -50.03
CA HIS A 861 14.18 27.78 -50.88
C HIS A 861 14.01 26.34 -51.36
N GLU A 862 12.68 26.01 -51.53
CA GLU A 862 12.00 25.10 -52.52
C GLU A 862 11.90 23.61 -52.03
N GLU A 863 10.72 22.99 -51.98
CA GLU A 863 9.43 22.91 -52.66
C GLU A 863 8.29 22.41 -51.72
#